data_af124688be46712e2d3c83f8f2583a31
#
_entry.id   af124688be46712e2d3c83f8f2583a31
#
_cell.length_a   1.000
_cell.length_b   1.000
_cell.length_c   1.000
_cell.angle_alpha   90.00
_cell.angle_beta   90.00
_cell.angle_gamma   90.00
#
_symmetry.space_group_name_H-M   'P 1'
#
loop_
_entity.id
_entity.type
_entity.pdbx_description
1 polymer ?
#
loop_
_entity_poly.entity_id
_entity_poly.type
_entity_poly.pdbx_seq_one_letter_code
_entity_poly.pdbx_strand_id
1 'polypeptide(L)'
;MKIKEGKYQKSNLARRLTLSLLIGGMFVTTTASAMPIVGDVVTGNGTIGDVVNNVMNVTGNSSSANVAIKWQDFGIGKGETVNFTNMNAVLNYVTGNNKSEIFGKLNGSGVNVFLINPNGVLFGSGAEVSVGSLYTSTARLDESKLSGFSGSVEGSWEAAAPAADVVNLGTIKADKLTIRGGNITLGNTASITKADGSAVTDADKANYVLQSNGAINVGYEVARTATLDVGDGQGNHAVANYTDGTAASGQGKGSALYIAQKLDGTTANTINDYMLVKDVYDLQNINSNKNGKYMLGDNINAKATAQWNSYVGGGITKYSGFDPLGDYDYSDKSKGFTGVFDGLSYTIDGLTIDRGGENDVGLFGSSNGTIRNVGLINGSVTGKSNVGGIVGMNEGTVSYSHNTGSVSGDMNVGGVVGYNDRTVSYSYNAGGSVSGNTNVGGVVGLNYKYVSYSHNTGSVSGNTNVGGVIGYSCYGELNDAYNTGTVTGSGDYVGGVWGCEEDYTGKTTYNVYNTGTVTGSGNYVGGVAGSSSNSCSNVYNTGSVSGSGDCVGGIMGRNGYGDLNNAYNTGSVSGNSNVGGIFGLDDVSGGNKTNNVYNTGSVSGNSNVGGIVGYKNASSVITNTYYAVFDNTENIKGTNVTGYKKLDGDGTVLTLAGFNTAFKGGITKPEDQNAWKVYGDHVTPLLKYWLKPVTVTAHNGEYTYTGQAQGVDSSKLTYNGAVDQNLILSGTKTNAGSYGLSDVLYSTQDGYDITVDRGVKDFVIKKAELTLQANGGSITYGDAKKDFGYTVNGLLGADQGKNL
;
A
#
# COMPACT_ATOMS: atom_id res chain seq x y z
N MET A 1 32.82 -18.30 8.33
CA MET A 1 31.65 -19.16 8.08
C MET A 1 30.77 -18.43 7.09
N LYS A 2 30.71 -18.85 5.82
CA LYS A 2 29.98 -18.14 4.76
C LYS A 2 28.49 -18.39 4.93
N ILE A 3 27.74 -17.36 5.28
CA ILE A 3 26.27 -17.37 5.26
C ILE A 3 25.84 -17.14 3.80
N LYS A 4 25.10 -18.09 3.26
CA LYS A 4 24.48 -18.02 1.93
C LYS A 4 23.42 -16.90 1.94
N GLU A 5 23.61 -15.91 1.07
CA GLU A 5 22.56 -14.94 0.72
C GLU A 5 21.37 -15.67 0.10
N GLY A 6 20.26 -15.65 0.82
CA GLY A 6 18.99 -16.13 0.29
C GLY A 6 18.43 -15.12 -0.71
N LYS A 7 18.36 -15.53 -1.98
CA LYS A 7 17.61 -14.80 -3.02
C LYS A 7 16.13 -14.72 -2.63
N TYR A 8 15.70 -13.60 -2.04
CA TYR A 8 14.29 -13.28 -1.93
C TYR A 8 13.75 -12.98 -3.33
N GLN A 9 12.91 -13.86 -3.82
CA GLN A 9 12.28 -13.71 -5.13
C GLN A 9 11.30 -12.52 -5.12
N LYS A 10 11.53 -11.55 -6.00
CA LYS A 10 10.66 -10.38 -6.25
C LYS A 10 9.19 -10.74 -6.58
N SER A 11 8.92 -12.00 -6.94
CA SER A 11 7.57 -12.52 -7.23
C SER A 11 6.63 -12.58 -6.00
N ASN A 12 7.18 -12.66 -4.78
CA ASN A 12 6.37 -12.73 -3.56
C ASN A 12 5.93 -11.35 -3.04
N LEU A 13 6.62 -10.29 -3.41
CA LEU A 13 6.30 -8.93 -2.96
C LEU A 13 5.02 -8.39 -3.65
N ALA A 14 4.92 -8.55 -4.95
CA ALA A 14 3.72 -8.16 -5.71
C ALA A 14 2.48 -8.97 -5.29
N ARG A 15 2.66 -10.28 -5.00
CA ARG A 15 1.58 -11.16 -4.52
C ARG A 15 1.12 -10.84 -3.10
N ARG A 16 2.05 -10.44 -2.21
CA ARG A 16 1.70 -10.04 -0.83
C ARG A 16 1.08 -8.64 -0.77
N LEU A 17 1.52 -7.71 -1.62
CA LEU A 17 0.87 -6.40 -1.78
C LEU A 17 -0.57 -6.54 -2.31
N THR A 18 -0.85 -7.49 -3.19
CA THR A 18 -2.20 -7.74 -3.69
C THR A 18 -3.13 -8.28 -2.60
N LEU A 19 -2.61 -9.09 -1.66
CA LEU A 19 -3.41 -9.60 -0.55
C LEU A 19 -3.66 -8.55 0.54
N SER A 20 -2.70 -7.65 0.82
CA SER A 20 -2.86 -6.54 1.77
C SER A 20 -3.83 -5.47 1.28
N LEU A 21 -3.89 -5.22 -0.04
CA LEU A 21 -4.93 -4.38 -0.63
C LEU A 21 -6.32 -5.05 -0.60
N LEU A 22 -6.39 -6.37 -0.53
CA LEU A 22 -7.66 -7.10 -0.45
C LEU A 22 -8.39 -6.87 0.88
N ILE A 23 -7.67 -6.62 1.95
CA ILE A 23 -8.23 -6.58 3.32
C ILE A 23 -8.09 -5.20 3.98
N GLY A 24 -7.11 -4.38 3.62
CA GLY A 24 -6.87 -3.07 4.23
C GLY A 24 -7.23 -1.83 3.40
N GLY A 25 -7.67 -2.00 2.16
CA GLY A 25 -7.80 -0.91 1.17
C GLY A 25 -9.23 -0.46 0.85
N MET A 26 -10.17 -0.48 1.77
CA MET A 26 -11.55 -0.10 1.48
C MET A 26 -11.91 1.33 1.91
N PHE A 27 -11.11 2.33 1.57
CA PHE A 27 -11.55 3.74 1.49
C PHE A 27 -10.78 4.51 0.42
N VAL A 28 -10.70 3.94 -0.79
CA VAL A 28 -10.58 4.76 -1.99
C VAL A 28 -11.80 4.42 -2.82
N THR A 29 -12.70 5.36 -2.99
CA THR A 29 -13.77 5.31 -3.98
C THR A 29 -13.17 5.37 -5.39
N THR A 30 -12.47 4.33 -5.78
CA THR A 30 -12.39 4.01 -7.20
C THR A 30 -13.69 3.26 -7.48
N THR A 31 -14.54 3.83 -8.28
CA THR A 31 -15.59 3.09 -8.99
C THR A 31 -14.89 1.99 -9.80
N ALA A 32 -14.63 0.85 -9.15
CA ALA A 32 -14.27 -0.35 -9.88
C ALA A 32 -15.43 -0.58 -10.84
N SER A 33 -15.14 -0.72 -12.13
CA SER A 33 -16.13 -1.20 -13.09
C SER A 33 -16.59 -2.53 -12.56
N ALA A 34 -17.79 -2.58 -12.06
CA ALA A 34 -18.20 -3.63 -11.19
C ALA A 34 -18.80 -4.81 -11.96
N MET A 35 -19.41 -4.56 -13.13
CA MET A 35 -19.94 -5.62 -14.00
C MET A 35 -18.85 -6.36 -14.76
N PRO A 36 -19.05 -7.64 -15.13
CA PRO A 36 -18.12 -8.38 -15.99
C PRO A 36 -17.83 -7.65 -17.30
N ILE A 37 -16.55 -7.60 -17.70
CA ILE A 37 -16.07 -6.84 -18.85
C ILE A 37 -15.54 -7.80 -19.92
N VAL A 38 -15.93 -7.55 -21.18
CA VAL A 38 -15.46 -8.25 -22.39
C VAL A 38 -15.54 -9.77 -22.20
N GLY A 39 -16.71 -10.32 -22.46
CA GLY A 39 -16.94 -11.75 -22.42
C GLY A 39 -17.04 -12.35 -23.83
N ASP A 40 -16.22 -13.38 -24.10
CA ASP A 40 -16.29 -14.19 -25.32
C ASP A 40 -16.88 -15.57 -24.99
N VAL A 41 -18.02 -15.92 -25.61
CA VAL A 41 -18.59 -17.26 -25.50
C VAL A 41 -17.75 -18.24 -26.31
N VAL A 42 -17.02 -19.11 -25.64
CA VAL A 42 -16.10 -20.07 -26.24
C VAL A 42 -16.84 -21.34 -26.66
N THR A 43 -17.87 -21.75 -25.91
CA THR A 43 -18.69 -22.92 -26.23
C THR A 43 -20.12 -22.77 -25.68
N GLY A 44 -21.08 -23.54 -26.19
CA GLY A 44 -22.43 -23.69 -25.67
C GLY A 44 -23.46 -22.69 -26.19
N ASN A 45 -23.14 -21.88 -27.19
CA ASN A 45 -24.09 -20.93 -27.84
C ASN A 45 -24.89 -20.07 -26.84
N GLY A 46 -24.23 -19.56 -25.80
CA GLY A 46 -24.84 -18.64 -24.84
C GLY A 46 -24.87 -17.21 -25.39
N THR A 47 -25.73 -16.38 -24.83
CA THR A 47 -25.86 -14.96 -25.14
C THR A 47 -25.55 -14.15 -23.89
N ILE A 48 -24.62 -13.20 -24.00
CA ILE A 48 -24.33 -12.20 -22.96
C ILE A 48 -25.14 -10.96 -23.33
N GLY A 49 -26.09 -10.61 -22.47
CA GLY A 49 -26.96 -9.43 -22.66
C GLY A 49 -26.27 -8.14 -22.22
N ASP A 50 -26.76 -7.02 -22.73
CA ASP A 50 -26.33 -5.70 -22.28
C ASP A 50 -26.71 -5.47 -20.79
N VAL A 51 -25.95 -4.61 -20.12
CA VAL A 51 -26.29 -4.19 -18.76
C VAL A 51 -27.44 -3.19 -18.79
N VAL A 52 -28.59 -3.58 -18.23
CA VAL A 52 -29.77 -2.74 -18.12
C VAL A 52 -30.18 -2.64 -16.66
N ASN A 53 -30.30 -1.42 -16.15
CA ASN A 53 -30.65 -1.15 -14.74
C ASN A 53 -29.77 -1.93 -13.73
N ASN A 54 -28.46 -1.95 -13.95
CA ASN A 54 -27.50 -2.69 -13.15
C ASN A 54 -27.68 -4.23 -13.16
N VAL A 55 -28.31 -4.76 -14.19
CA VAL A 55 -28.51 -6.21 -14.35
C VAL A 55 -27.92 -6.65 -15.68
N MET A 56 -27.08 -7.69 -15.63
CA MET A 56 -26.58 -8.42 -16.78
C MET A 56 -27.24 -9.82 -16.81
N ASN A 57 -27.81 -10.20 -17.94
CA ASN A 57 -28.34 -11.53 -18.14
C ASN A 57 -27.47 -12.33 -19.09
N VAL A 58 -27.08 -13.52 -18.69
CA VAL A 58 -26.38 -14.50 -19.53
C VAL A 58 -27.31 -15.70 -19.72
N THR A 59 -27.68 -15.93 -20.97
CA THR A 59 -28.72 -16.94 -21.28
C THR A 59 -28.16 -18.03 -22.19
N GLY A 60 -28.30 -19.28 -21.79
CA GLY A 60 -28.02 -20.43 -22.65
C GLY A 60 -29.11 -20.64 -23.69
N ASN A 61 -28.81 -21.40 -24.73
CA ASN A 61 -29.77 -21.73 -25.80
C ASN A 61 -30.77 -22.86 -25.40
N SER A 62 -30.51 -23.59 -24.31
CA SER A 62 -31.38 -24.62 -23.75
C SER A 62 -31.03 -24.89 -22.28
N SER A 63 -31.97 -25.42 -21.52
CA SER A 63 -31.75 -25.80 -20.10
C SER A 63 -30.70 -26.91 -19.90
N SER A 64 -30.29 -27.60 -20.96
CA SER A 64 -29.22 -28.60 -20.95
C SER A 64 -27.87 -28.07 -21.46
N ALA A 65 -27.79 -26.79 -21.86
CA ALA A 65 -26.57 -26.20 -22.43
C ALA A 65 -25.47 -26.06 -21.36
N ASN A 66 -24.23 -26.38 -21.75
CA ASN A 66 -23.04 -26.03 -20.97
C ASN A 66 -22.31 -24.91 -21.70
N VAL A 67 -22.19 -23.75 -21.06
CA VAL A 67 -21.67 -22.52 -21.66
C VAL A 67 -20.31 -22.18 -21.02
N ALA A 68 -19.28 -21.94 -21.83
CA ALA A 68 -17.99 -21.44 -21.35
C ALA A 68 -17.75 -20.04 -21.89
N ILE A 69 -17.39 -19.12 -21.00
CA ILE A 69 -17.15 -17.71 -21.30
C ILE A 69 -15.77 -17.31 -20.78
N LYS A 70 -14.98 -16.65 -21.63
CA LYS A 70 -13.74 -16.00 -21.24
C LYS A 70 -14.04 -14.52 -20.96
N TRP A 71 -13.71 -14.07 -19.77
CA TRP A 71 -13.85 -12.69 -19.35
C TRP A 71 -12.48 -12.02 -19.23
N GLN A 72 -12.39 -10.74 -19.56
CA GLN A 72 -11.25 -9.94 -19.19
C GLN A 72 -11.27 -9.70 -17.68
N ASP A 73 -12.41 -9.25 -17.14
CA ASP A 73 -12.64 -9.09 -15.70
C ASP A 73 -14.03 -9.61 -15.34
N PHE A 74 -14.17 -10.20 -14.17
CA PHE A 74 -15.45 -10.65 -13.64
C PHE A 74 -15.65 -10.12 -12.23
N GLY A 75 -16.38 -9.03 -12.09
CA GLY A 75 -16.81 -8.42 -10.84
C GLY A 75 -18.32 -8.21 -10.82
N ILE A 76 -18.89 -7.98 -9.64
CA ILE A 76 -20.31 -7.57 -9.46
C ILE A 76 -20.33 -6.56 -8.31
N GLY A 77 -20.61 -5.30 -8.60
CA GLY A 77 -20.62 -4.24 -7.61
C GLY A 77 -21.86 -4.27 -6.72
N LYS A 78 -21.81 -3.48 -5.66
CA LYS A 78 -22.93 -3.32 -4.77
C LYS A 78 -24.16 -2.77 -5.52
N GLY A 79 -25.28 -3.48 -5.40
CA GLY A 79 -26.52 -3.15 -6.11
C GLY A 79 -26.60 -3.64 -7.55
N GLU A 80 -25.58 -4.36 -8.03
CA GLU A 80 -25.55 -4.99 -9.36
C GLU A 80 -25.92 -6.46 -9.30
N THR A 81 -26.36 -7.00 -10.43
CA THR A 81 -26.83 -8.39 -10.53
C THR A 81 -26.35 -9.03 -11.83
N VAL A 82 -25.82 -10.23 -11.75
CA VAL A 82 -25.58 -11.12 -12.90
C VAL A 82 -26.49 -12.34 -12.77
N ASN A 83 -27.28 -12.60 -13.80
CA ASN A 83 -28.18 -13.74 -13.86
C ASN A 83 -27.74 -14.73 -14.93
N PHE A 84 -27.69 -16.02 -14.58
CA PHE A 84 -27.50 -17.15 -15.48
C PHE A 84 -28.81 -17.89 -15.64
N THR A 85 -29.31 -18.03 -16.88
CA THR A 85 -30.61 -18.62 -17.16
C THR A 85 -30.58 -19.58 -18.34
N ASN A 86 -31.53 -20.52 -18.39
CA ASN A 86 -31.71 -21.48 -19.48
C ASN A 86 -30.42 -22.22 -19.88
N MET A 87 -29.71 -22.75 -18.88
CA MET A 87 -28.49 -23.55 -19.06
C MET A 87 -28.32 -24.56 -17.91
N ASN A 88 -27.59 -25.65 -18.15
CA ASN A 88 -27.20 -26.61 -17.14
C ASN A 88 -25.98 -26.12 -16.34
N ALA A 89 -24.96 -25.61 -17.05
CA ALA A 89 -23.74 -25.12 -16.42
C ALA A 89 -23.15 -23.92 -17.16
N VAL A 90 -22.47 -23.04 -16.42
CA VAL A 90 -21.69 -21.93 -16.95
C VAL A 90 -20.31 -21.89 -16.35
N LEU A 91 -19.30 -21.85 -17.20
CA LEU A 91 -17.91 -21.63 -16.83
C LEU A 91 -17.52 -20.18 -17.13
N ASN A 92 -17.24 -19.41 -16.08
CA ASN A 92 -16.71 -18.05 -16.16
C ASN A 92 -15.20 -18.12 -15.87
N TYR A 93 -14.38 -18.01 -16.90
CA TYR A 93 -12.93 -18.01 -16.79
C TYR A 93 -12.36 -16.62 -17.03
N VAL A 94 -11.65 -16.08 -16.03
CA VAL A 94 -11.07 -14.73 -16.06
C VAL A 94 -9.63 -14.79 -16.55
N THR A 95 -9.34 -14.04 -17.60
CA THR A 95 -8.02 -14.00 -18.25
C THR A 95 -7.23 -12.73 -17.98
N GLY A 96 -7.88 -11.66 -17.46
CA GLY A 96 -7.22 -10.41 -17.05
C GLY A 96 -6.41 -10.56 -15.76
N ASN A 97 -5.92 -9.43 -15.26
CA ASN A 97 -5.00 -9.41 -14.12
C ASN A 97 -5.68 -9.06 -12.78
N ASN A 98 -6.97 -8.73 -12.81
CA ASN A 98 -7.72 -8.35 -11.62
C ASN A 98 -8.36 -9.58 -10.96
N LYS A 99 -8.49 -9.56 -9.64
CA LYS A 99 -9.30 -10.53 -8.89
C LYS A 99 -10.79 -10.35 -9.20
N SER A 100 -11.58 -11.38 -9.02
CA SER A 100 -13.05 -11.28 -9.02
C SER A 100 -13.55 -10.76 -7.68
N GLU A 101 -14.20 -9.62 -7.67
CA GLU A 101 -14.82 -9.00 -6.49
C GLU A 101 -16.34 -8.99 -6.67
N ILE A 102 -17.03 -9.77 -5.86
CA ILE A 102 -18.47 -9.91 -5.90
C ILE A 102 -19.03 -9.23 -4.64
N PHE A 103 -19.69 -8.08 -4.79
CA PHE A 103 -20.39 -7.36 -3.74
C PHE A 103 -21.90 -7.27 -4.00
N GLY A 104 -22.35 -7.69 -5.16
CA GLY A 104 -23.75 -7.71 -5.60
C GLY A 104 -24.31 -9.13 -5.66
N LYS A 105 -25.25 -9.34 -6.58
CA LYS A 105 -25.97 -10.61 -6.70
C LYS A 105 -25.51 -11.43 -7.91
N LEU A 106 -25.25 -12.71 -7.66
CA LEU A 106 -24.98 -13.71 -8.69
C LEU A 106 -26.06 -14.80 -8.61
N ASN A 107 -26.95 -14.82 -9.58
CA ASN A 107 -28.11 -15.70 -9.59
C ASN A 107 -28.02 -16.73 -10.72
N GLY A 108 -28.41 -17.96 -10.44
CA GLY A 108 -28.48 -19.07 -11.40
C GLY A 108 -29.25 -20.23 -10.81
N SER A 109 -30.56 -20.06 -10.58
CA SER A 109 -31.40 -21.11 -9.97
C SER A 109 -31.31 -22.40 -10.79
N GLY A 110 -30.84 -23.47 -10.16
CA GLY A 110 -30.62 -24.77 -10.79
C GLY A 110 -29.43 -24.85 -11.73
N VAL A 111 -28.66 -23.75 -11.92
CA VAL A 111 -27.46 -23.70 -12.78
C VAL A 111 -26.21 -24.07 -11.98
N ASN A 112 -25.34 -24.87 -12.57
CA ASN A 112 -24.01 -25.16 -12.05
C ASN A 112 -23.05 -24.04 -12.47
N VAL A 113 -22.65 -23.16 -11.54
CA VAL A 113 -21.79 -22.00 -11.83
C VAL A 113 -20.35 -22.30 -11.45
N PHE A 114 -19.45 -22.14 -12.43
CA PHE A 114 -18.02 -22.20 -12.24
C PHE A 114 -17.46 -20.78 -12.38
N LEU A 115 -16.74 -20.29 -11.38
CA LEU A 115 -16.04 -19.01 -11.38
C LEU A 115 -14.54 -19.27 -11.13
N ILE A 116 -13.74 -19.10 -12.19
CA ILE A 116 -12.31 -19.41 -12.14
C ILE A 116 -11.54 -18.12 -12.41
N ASN A 117 -10.79 -17.66 -11.40
CA ASN A 117 -9.92 -16.49 -11.53
C ASN A 117 -8.56 -16.73 -10.88
N PRO A 118 -7.48 -16.88 -11.67
CA PRO A 118 -6.14 -17.11 -11.13
C PRO A 118 -5.61 -16.00 -10.20
N ASN A 119 -6.20 -14.81 -10.25
CA ASN A 119 -5.76 -13.67 -9.44
C ASN A 119 -6.48 -13.55 -8.07
N GLY A 120 -7.50 -14.37 -7.83
CA GLY A 120 -8.25 -14.41 -6.58
C GLY A 120 -9.75 -14.23 -6.75
N VAL A 121 -10.51 -14.68 -5.76
CA VAL A 121 -11.97 -14.50 -5.71
C VAL A 121 -12.38 -14.02 -4.33
N LEU A 122 -13.13 -12.92 -4.28
CA LEU A 122 -13.71 -12.37 -3.07
C LEU A 122 -15.24 -12.27 -3.24
N PHE A 123 -15.98 -12.96 -2.40
CA PHE A 123 -17.39 -12.68 -2.15
C PHE A 123 -17.45 -11.76 -0.92
N GLY A 124 -17.70 -10.47 -1.12
CA GLY A 124 -17.69 -9.45 -0.07
C GLY A 124 -18.91 -9.55 0.87
N SER A 125 -18.89 -8.73 1.94
CA SER A 125 -19.92 -8.69 2.98
C SER A 125 -21.24 -8.20 2.41
N GLY A 126 -21.95 -8.51 1.67
CA GLY A 126 -23.19 -8.07 1.00
C GLY A 126 -23.41 -8.83 -0.30
N ALA A 127 -22.47 -9.68 -0.67
CA ALA A 127 -22.63 -10.58 -1.80
C ALA A 127 -23.74 -11.59 -1.54
N GLU A 128 -24.60 -11.80 -2.53
CA GLU A 128 -25.64 -12.83 -2.53
C GLU A 128 -25.42 -13.74 -3.75
N VAL A 129 -25.00 -14.97 -3.49
CA VAL A 129 -24.86 -16.00 -4.53
C VAL A 129 -26.02 -17.00 -4.34
N SER A 130 -26.82 -17.21 -5.39
CA SER A 130 -27.96 -18.14 -5.37
C SER A 130 -27.96 -19.00 -6.66
N VAL A 131 -27.44 -20.21 -6.56
CA VAL A 131 -27.15 -21.08 -7.71
C VAL A 131 -27.48 -22.55 -7.40
N GLY A 132 -27.55 -23.40 -8.42
CA GLY A 132 -27.69 -24.85 -8.21
C GLY A 132 -26.46 -25.46 -7.56
N SER A 133 -25.29 -25.16 -8.12
CA SER A 133 -23.99 -25.45 -7.49
C SER A 133 -22.98 -24.34 -7.78
N LEU A 134 -22.02 -24.13 -6.86
CA LEU A 134 -20.91 -23.20 -7.03
C LEU A 134 -19.59 -23.96 -6.99
N TYR A 135 -18.81 -23.79 -8.06
CA TYR A 135 -17.39 -24.17 -8.11
C TYR A 135 -16.55 -22.90 -8.31
N THR A 136 -15.74 -22.54 -7.34
CA THR A 136 -14.84 -21.39 -7.47
C THR A 136 -13.39 -21.81 -7.27
N SER A 137 -12.48 -21.28 -8.14
CA SER A 137 -11.09 -21.68 -8.10
C SER A 137 -10.15 -20.55 -8.52
N THR A 138 -8.94 -20.56 -7.93
CA THR A 138 -7.81 -19.73 -8.36
C THR A 138 -6.74 -20.53 -9.12
N ALA A 139 -7.01 -21.78 -9.48
CA ALA A 139 -6.15 -22.54 -10.38
C ALA A 139 -6.31 -22.06 -11.84
N ARG A 140 -5.25 -22.14 -12.63
CA ARG A 140 -5.33 -21.87 -14.07
C ARG A 140 -5.92 -23.07 -14.80
N LEU A 141 -6.80 -22.78 -15.74
CA LEU A 141 -7.28 -23.76 -16.71
C LEU A 141 -6.40 -23.79 -17.95
N ASP A 142 -6.22 -24.97 -18.53
CA ASP A 142 -5.70 -25.10 -19.88
C ASP A 142 -6.75 -24.56 -20.87
N GLU A 143 -6.48 -23.38 -21.42
CA GLU A 143 -7.42 -22.66 -22.29
C GLU A 143 -7.82 -23.47 -23.53
N SER A 144 -6.95 -24.38 -23.99
CA SER A 144 -7.29 -25.25 -25.13
C SER A 144 -8.45 -26.21 -24.87
N LYS A 145 -8.76 -26.45 -23.58
CA LYS A 145 -9.85 -27.33 -23.15
C LYS A 145 -11.18 -26.62 -22.93
N LEU A 146 -11.22 -25.28 -22.96
CA LEU A 146 -12.44 -24.51 -22.75
C LEU A 146 -13.52 -24.82 -23.79
N SER A 147 -13.14 -25.07 -25.05
CA SER A 147 -14.06 -25.46 -26.15
C SER A 147 -14.74 -26.80 -25.93
N GLY A 148 -14.21 -27.66 -25.06
CA GLY A 148 -14.76 -28.95 -24.68
C GLY A 148 -15.54 -28.96 -23.36
N PHE A 149 -15.88 -27.78 -22.80
CA PHE A 149 -16.59 -27.71 -21.52
C PHE A 149 -17.92 -28.47 -21.54
N SER A 150 -18.04 -29.49 -20.75
CA SER A 150 -19.19 -30.38 -20.64
C SER A 150 -19.94 -30.30 -19.30
N GLY A 151 -19.71 -29.22 -18.54
CA GLY A 151 -20.27 -29.05 -17.18
C GLY A 151 -19.33 -29.52 -16.07
N SER A 152 -18.07 -29.80 -16.37
CA SER A 152 -17.01 -30.13 -15.42
C SER A 152 -15.68 -29.49 -15.83
N VAL A 153 -14.83 -29.17 -14.88
CA VAL A 153 -13.47 -28.64 -15.07
C VAL A 153 -12.40 -29.65 -14.65
N GLU A 154 -12.79 -30.82 -14.22
CA GLU A 154 -11.82 -31.86 -13.82
C GLU A 154 -10.97 -32.32 -15.02
N GLY A 155 -9.66 -32.45 -14.79
CA GLY A 155 -8.69 -32.78 -15.84
C GLY A 155 -8.34 -31.62 -16.79
N SER A 156 -8.85 -30.40 -16.52
CA SER A 156 -8.58 -29.21 -17.34
C SER A 156 -7.61 -28.22 -16.67
N TRP A 157 -6.94 -28.61 -15.59
CA TRP A 157 -6.03 -27.76 -14.84
C TRP A 157 -4.63 -27.74 -15.42
N GLU A 158 -3.99 -26.56 -15.42
CA GLU A 158 -2.54 -26.47 -15.59
C GLU A 158 -1.83 -27.08 -14.35
N ALA A 159 -0.60 -27.53 -14.55
CA ALA A 159 0.18 -28.22 -13.50
C ALA A 159 0.56 -27.33 -12.31
N ALA A 160 0.45 -26.01 -12.43
CA ALA A 160 0.80 -25.10 -11.35
C ALA A 160 -0.29 -25.05 -10.26
N ALA A 161 0.11 -25.17 -9.00
CA ALA A 161 -0.79 -25.03 -7.87
C ALA A 161 -1.42 -23.63 -7.82
N PRO A 162 -2.70 -23.46 -7.40
CA PRO A 162 -3.29 -22.16 -7.16
C PRO A 162 -2.47 -21.37 -6.15
N ALA A 163 -2.27 -20.08 -6.41
CA ALA A 163 -1.46 -19.21 -5.57
C ALA A 163 -2.29 -18.09 -4.92
N ALA A 164 -3.41 -17.72 -5.51
CA ALA A 164 -4.29 -16.69 -5.00
C ALA A 164 -5.36 -17.28 -4.06
N ASP A 165 -5.93 -16.44 -3.22
CA ASP A 165 -6.86 -16.84 -2.18
C ASP A 165 -8.31 -16.77 -2.65
N VAL A 166 -9.17 -17.55 -1.99
CA VAL A 166 -10.63 -17.43 -2.08
C VAL A 166 -11.16 -17.03 -0.71
N VAL A 167 -11.90 -15.92 -0.68
CA VAL A 167 -12.50 -15.37 0.54
C VAL A 167 -14.01 -15.24 0.35
N ASN A 168 -14.79 -15.79 1.27
CA ASN A 168 -16.24 -15.58 1.33
C ASN A 168 -16.65 -14.89 2.64
N LEU A 169 -17.19 -13.69 2.52
CA LEU A 169 -17.83 -12.92 3.61
C LEU A 169 -19.32 -12.70 3.34
N GLY A 170 -19.83 -13.18 2.19
CA GLY A 170 -21.21 -13.03 1.74
C GLY A 170 -22.06 -14.29 1.96
N THR A 171 -23.28 -14.25 1.46
CA THR A 171 -24.22 -15.36 1.50
C THR A 171 -24.10 -16.23 0.26
N ILE A 172 -24.00 -17.55 0.43
CA ILE A 172 -24.00 -18.53 -0.66
C ILE A 172 -25.13 -19.53 -0.44
N LYS A 173 -26.02 -19.63 -1.43
CA LYS A 173 -27.10 -20.64 -1.51
C LYS A 173 -26.78 -21.58 -2.67
N ALA A 174 -26.40 -22.81 -2.35
CA ALA A 174 -26.03 -23.81 -3.36
C ALA A 174 -26.13 -25.23 -2.78
N ASP A 175 -26.59 -26.19 -3.57
CA ASP A 175 -26.69 -27.60 -3.12
C ASP A 175 -25.32 -28.30 -3.12
N LYS A 176 -24.37 -27.76 -3.89
CA LYS A 176 -22.97 -28.20 -3.89
C LYS A 176 -22.05 -26.99 -3.91
N LEU A 177 -21.02 -27.03 -3.11
CA LEU A 177 -19.99 -26.01 -3.02
C LEU A 177 -18.59 -26.65 -3.13
N THR A 178 -17.79 -26.22 -4.09
CA THR A 178 -16.37 -26.56 -4.16
C THR A 178 -15.56 -25.28 -4.22
N ILE A 179 -14.65 -25.10 -3.30
CA ILE A 179 -13.72 -23.97 -3.25
C ILE A 179 -12.28 -24.50 -3.36
N ARG A 180 -11.53 -23.96 -4.33
CA ARG A 180 -10.15 -24.37 -4.61
C ARG A 180 -9.26 -23.13 -4.66
N GLY A 181 -8.30 -22.99 -3.73
CA GLY A 181 -7.48 -21.77 -3.66
C GLY A 181 -6.14 -21.96 -2.96
N GLY A 182 -5.30 -20.92 -2.98
CA GLY A 182 -4.05 -20.82 -2.21
C GLY A 182 -4.35 -20.93 -0.72
N ASN A 183 -5.09 -19.95 -0.18
CA ASN A 183 -5.78 -20.05 1.10
C ASN A 183 -7.29 -19.92 0.89
N ILE A 184 -8.05 -20.42 1.84
CA ILE A 184 -9.51 -20.32 1.84
C ILE A 184 -9.94 -19.70 3.17
N THR A 185 -10.82 -18.68 3.10
CA THR A 185 -11.44 -18.10 4.28
C THR A 185 -12.94 -18.04 4.10
N LEU A 186 -13.69 -18.66 5.00
CA LEU A 186 -15.14 -18.59 5.10
C LEU A 186 -15.50 -17.81 6.38
N GLY A 187 -16.00 -16.57 6.22
CA GLY A 187 -16.26 -15.68 7.35
C GLY A 187 -17.36 -16.14 8.28
N ASN A 188 -18.43 -16.77 7.76
CA ASN A 188 -19.50 -17.32 8.58
C ASN A 188 -20.12 -18.55 7.90
N THR A 189 -20.08 -19.70 8.55
CA THR A 189 -20.68 -20.93 8.03
C THR A 189 -22.21 -20.86 7.97
N ALA A 190 -22.86 -20.11 8.84
CA ALA A 190 -24.31 -19.95 8.84
C ALA A 190 -24.83 -19.17 7.61
N SER A 191 -23.97 -18.42 6.92
CA SER A 191 -24.30 -17.73 5.66
C SER A 191 -24.24 -18.66 4.43
N ILE A 192 -23.80 -19.91 4.58
CA ILE A 192 -23.75 -20.92 3.52
C ILE A 192 -24.88 -21.92 3.76
N THR A 193 -25.82 -21.96 2.82
CA THR A 193 -27.03 -22.80 2.91
C THR A 193 -27.19 -23.62 1.62
N LYS A 194 -28.08 -24.62 1.65
CA LYS A 194 -28.53 -25.27 0.43
C LYS A 194 -29.30 -24.30 -0.46
N ALA A 195 -29.51 -24.64 -1.73
CA ALA A 195 -30.20 -23.77 -2.69
C ALA A 195 -31.62 -23.39 -2.25
N ASP A 196 -32.30 -24.24 -1.49
CA ASP A 196 -33.63 -23.99 -0.90
C ASP A 196 -33.60 -23.10 0.35
N GLY A 197 -32.39 -22.70 0.80
CA GLY A 197 -32.18 -21.89 2.00
C GLY A 197 -32.12 -22.69 3.31
N SER A 198 -32.26 -24.02 3.28
CA SER A 198 -32.11 -24.84 4.48
C SER A 198 -30.62 -24.95 4.88
N ALA A 199 -30.34 -25.18 6.17
CA ALA A 199 -28.99 -25.30 6.70
C ALA A 199 -28.25 -26.52 6.12
N VAL A 200 -26.95 -26.37 5.88
CA VAL A 200 -26.04 -27.48 5.60
C VAL A 200 -25.84 -28.30 6.87
N THR A 201 -25.92 -29.61 6.77
CA THR A 201 -25.75 -30.53 7.88
C THR A 201 -24.61 -31.51 7.64
N ASP A 202 -24.21 -32.29 8.63
CA ASP A 202 -23.16 -33.31 8.49
C ASP A 202 -23.50 -34.34 7.38
N ALA A 203 -24.79 -34.59 7.12
CA ALA A 203 -25.22 -35.48 6.04
C ALA A 203 -24.93 -34.91 4.63
N ASP A 204 -24.85 -33.58 4.51
CA ASP A 204 -24.61 -32.87 3.26
C ASP A 204 -23.12 -32.72 2.98
N LYS A 205 -22.23 -33.02 3.94
CA LYS A 205 -20.78 -32.75 3.92
C LYS A 205 -20.07 -33.16 2.63
N ALA A 206 -20.48 -34.28 2.02
CA ALA A 206 -19.87 -34.75 0.76
C ALA A 206 -20.03 -33.78 -0.41
N ASN A 207 -20.99 -32.86 -0.33
CA ASN A 207 -21.27 -31.85 -1.34
C ASN A 207 -20.54 -30.51 -1.07
N TYR A 208 -19.82 -30.36 0.05
CA TYR A 208 -19.16 -29.12 0.46
C TYR A 208 -17.65 -29.36 0.66
N VAL A 209 -16.86 -29.04 -0.36
CA VAL A 209 -15.46 -29.42 -0.44
C VAL A 209 -14.55 -28.19 -0.48
N LEU A 210 -13.53 -28.16 0.37
CA LEU A 210 -12.51 -27.13 0.43
C LEU A 210 -11.15 -27.74 0.06
N GLN A 211 -10.51 -27.23 -1.01
CA GLN A 211 -9.25 -27.75 -1.53
C GLN A 211 -8.16 -26.68 -1.47
N SER A 212 -7.15 -26.87 -0.63
CA SER A 212 -6.07 -25.91 -0.47
C SER A 212 -4.76 -26.59 -0.04
N ASN A 213 -3.63 -26.05 -0.48
CA ASN A 213 -2.30 -26.37 0.11
C ASN A 213 -1.91 -25.34 1.18
N GLY A 214 -2.66 -24.26 1.32
CA GLY A 214 -2.49 -23.23 2.35
C GLY A 214 -3.45 -23.42 3.52
N ALA A 215 -3.74 -22.31 4.22
CA ALA A 215 -4.66 -22.31 5.34
C ALA A 215 -6.12 -22.39 4.89
N ILE A 216 -6.95 -23.13 5.63
CA ILE A 216 -8.41 -23.12 5.53
C ILE A 216 -8.94 -22.57 6.86
N ASN A 217 -9.54 -21.39 6.85
CA ASN A 217 -10.08 -20.70 8.02
C ASN A 217 -11.60 -20.60 7.91
N VAL A 218 -12.33 -21.01 8.93
CA VAL A 218 -13.79 -21.10 8.92
C VAL A 218 -14.36 -20.50 10.20
N GLY A 219 -15.20 -19.45 10.06
CA GLY A 219 -15.90 -18.82 11.17
C GLY A 219 -17.20 -19.54 11.51
N TYR A 220 -17.50 -19.72 12.78
CA TYR A 220 -18.75 -20.30 13.25
C TYR A 220 -19.37 -19.53 14.42
N GLU A 221 -20.69 -19.52 14.50
CA GLU A 221 -21.42 -18.84 15.58
C GLU A 221 -21.35 -19.64 16.89
N VAL A 222 -21.07 -18.92 17.97
CA VAL A 222 -21.10 -19.47 19.33
C VAL A 222 -22.43 -19.08 20.00
N ALA A 223 -23.04 -20.02 20.68
CA ALA A 223 -24.30 -19.79 21.38
C ALA A 223 -24.15 -18.72 22.49
N ARG A 224 -25.10 -17.80 22.57
CA ARG A 224 -25.14 -16.72 23.58
C ARG A 224 -25.77 -17.23 24.87
N THR A 225 -25.03 -18.04 25.63
CA THR A 225 -25.44 -18.60 26.93
C THR A 225 -24.71 -18.00 28.12
N ALA A 226 -23.71 -17.17 27.85
CA ALA A 226 -23.00 -16.39 28.89
C ALA A 226 -23.62 -15.00 29.06
N THR A 227 -23.29 -14.35 30.17
CA THR A 227 -23.71 -12.97 30.46
C THR A 227 -22.52 -12.13 30.88
N LEU A 228 -22.55 -10.84 30.53
CA LEU A 228 -21.49 -9.87 30.82
C LEU A 228 -22.11 -8.57 31.33
N ASP A 229 -21.63 -8.07 32.46
CA ASP A 229 -21.88 -6.72 32.95
C ASP A 229 -20.72 -5.81 32.52
N VAL A 230 -21.01 -4.76 31.79
CA VAL A 230 -20.02 -3.77 31.31
C VAL A 230 -20.04 -2.47 32.15
N GLY A 231 -20.75 -2.47 33.27
CA GLY A 231 -20.82 -1.32 34.17
C GLY A 231 -21.50 -0.09 33.54
N ASP A 232 -22.46 -0.29 32.64
CA ASP A 232 -23.25 0.77 31.98
C ASP A 232 -24.55 1.11 32.74
N GLY A 233 -24.80 0.42 33.87
CA GLY A 233 -26.01 0.57 34.65
C GLY A 233 -27.25 -0.14 34.09
N GLN A 234 -27.12 -0.91 33.01
CA GLN A 234 -28.19 -1.69 32.40
C GLN A 234 -28.19 -3.17 32.88
N GLY A 235 -27.16 -3.57 33.62
CA GLY A 235 -26.96 -4.93 34.10
C GLY A 235 -26.35 -5.88 33.08
N ASN A 236 -26.70 -7.16 33.17
CA ASN A 236 -26.07 -8.18 32.33
C ASN A 236 -26.59 -8.21 30.89
N HIS A 237 -25.67 -8.26 29.95
CA HIS A 237 -25.90 -8.47 28.53
C HIS A 237 -25.66 -9.93 28.12
N ALA A 238 -26.49 -10.48 27.26
CA ALA A 238 -26.31 -11.82 26.70
C ALA A 238 -25.13 -11.82 25.71
N VAL A 239 -24.16 -12.69 25.91
CA VAL A 239 -22.94 -12.78 25.09
C VAL A 239 -22.64 -14.22 24.67
N ALA A 240 -21.81 -14.37 23.64
CA ALA A 240 -21.30 -15.65 23.19
C ALA A 240 -20.50 -16.34 24.31
N ASN A 241 -20.79 -17.63 24.56
CA ASN A 241 -20.05 -18.40 25.55
C ASN A 241 -18.75 -18.94 24.97
N TYR A 242 -17.72 -18.13 24.98
CA TYR A 242 -16.42 -18.49 24.39
C TYR A 242 -15.67 -19.58 25.16
N THR A 243 -16.04 -19.85 26.41
CA THR A 243 -15.45 -20.97 27.15
C THR A 243 -15.93 -22.33 26.64
N ASP A 244 -17.16 -22.40 26.11
CA ASP A 244 -17.70 -23.61 25.46
C ASP A 244 -17.16 -23.81 24.05
N GLY A 245 -16.68 -22.72 23.41
CA GLY A 245 -16.07 -22.73 22.08
C GLY A 245 -14.63 -23.22 22.07
N THR A 246 -14.02 -23.49 23.23
CA THR A 246 -12.70 -24.11 23.29
C THR A 246 -12.81 -25.54 22.79
N ALA A 247 -12.11 -25.84 21.71
CA ALA A 247 -12.00 -27.19 21.13
C ALA A 247 -11.23 -28.15 22.04
N ALA A 248 -11.63 -28.30 23.28
CA ALA A 248 -11.17 -29.38 24.16
C ALA A 248 -11.57 -30.75 23.59
N SER A 249 -12.40 -30.82 22.54
CA SER A 249 -12.89 -32.03 21.92
C SER A 249 -12.48 -32.23 20.47
N GLY A 250 -11.62 -31.41 19.91
CA GLY A 250 -11.03 -31.64 18.58
C GLY A 250 -11.97 -31.53 17.37
N GLN A 251 -13.20 -31.08 17.57
CA GLN A 251 -14.19 -30.88 16.49
C GLN A 251 -14.78 -29.50 16.63
N GLY A 252 -14.19 -28.54 15.96
CA GLY A 252 -14.83 -27.22 15.75
C GLY A 252 -16.12 -27.38 14.97
N LYS A 253 -17.14 -26.61 15.33
CA LYS A 253 -18.48 -26.71 14.72
C LYS A 253 -18.48 -26.34 13.23
N GLY A 254 -17.49 -25.52 12.78
CA GLY A 254 -17.34 -25.14 11.39
C GLY A 254 -16.72 -26.24 10.53
N SER A 255 -15.70 -26.93 11.01
CA SER A 255 -15.00 -28.00 10.28
C SER A 255 -15.87 -29.23 10.02
N ALA A 256 -16.90 -29.46 10.83
CA ALA A 256 -17.82 -30.57 10.68
C ALA A 256 -18.60 -30.53 9.35
N LEU A 257 -18.83 -29.35 8.78
CA LEU A 257 -19.67 -29.13 7.59
C LEU A 257 -18.94 -29.33 6.26
N TYR A 258 -17.60 -29.48 6.26
CA TYR A 258 -16.79 -29.49 5.03
C TYR A 258 -15.87 -30.68 4.94
N ILE A 259 -15.61 -31.16 3.71
CA ILE A 259 -14.48 -32.01 3.41
C ILE A 259 -13.30 -31.11 3.05
N ALA A 260 -12.21 -31.17 3.82
CA ALA A 260 -10.97 -30.47 3.53
C ALA A 260 -9.97 -31.41 2.86
N GLN A 261 -9.42 -31.00 1.72
CA GLN A 261 -8.48 -31.74 0.92
C GLN A 261 -7.29 -30.88 0.52
N LYS A 262 -6.17 -31.47 0.21
CA LYS A 262 -5.12 -30.84 -0.57
C LYS A 262 -5.54 -30.72 -2.03
N LEU A 263 -4.85 -29.88 -2.79
CA LEU A 263 -5.16 -29.59 -4.19
C LEU A 263 -5.06 -30.84 -5.10
N ASP A 264 -4.27 -31.83 -4.72
CA ASP A 264 -4.14 -33.11 -5.40
C ASP A 264 -5.21 -34.14 -5.00
N GLY A 265 -6.08 -33.78 -4.06
CA GLY A 265 -7.15 -34.64 -3.55
C GLY A 265 -6.71 -35.79 -2.61
N THR A 266 -5.40 -35.90 -2.33
CA THR A 266 -4.83 -37.13 -1.71
C THR A 266 -4.83 -37.17 -0.18
N THR A 267 -4.93 -36.02 0.50
CA THR A 267 -4.85 -35.96 1.98
C THR A 267 -5.83 -34.94 2.54
N ALA A 268 -6.42 -35.27 3.69
CA ALA A 268 -7.19 -34.29 4.46
C ALA A 268 -6.29 -33.09 4.84
N ASN A 269 -6.81 -31.87 4.65
CA ASN A 269 -6.20 -30.66 5.15
C ASN A 269 -6.84 -30.28 6.50
N THR A 270 -6.16 -29.46 7.28
CA THR A 270 -6.68 -29.00 8.57
C THR A 270 -7.53 -27.74 8.36
N ILE A 271 -8.74 -27.74 8.89
CA ILE A 271 -9.59 -26.54 8.99
C ILE A 271 -9.28 -25.88 10.34
N ASN A 272 -9.02 -24.59 10.30
CA ASN A 272 -8.95 -23.75 11.49
C ASN A 272 -10.33 -23.18 11.77
N ASP A 273 -10.92 -23.56 12.88
CA ASP A 273 -12.19 -23.02 13.34
C ASP A 273 -11.99 -21.75 14.14
N TYR A 274 -12.79 -20.73 13.84
CA TYR A 274 -12.79 -19.44 14.51
C TYR A 274 -14.17 -19.12 15.09
N MET A 275 -14.20 -18.65 16.32
CA MET A 275 -15.41 -18.18 16.99
C MET A 275 -15.76 -16.78 16.48
N LEU A 276 -17.01 -16.57 16.08
CA LEU A 276 -17.45 -15.27 15.59
C LEU A 276 -17.71 -14.28 16.73
N VAL A 277 -17.27 -13.05 16.50
CA VAL A 277 -17.53 -11.86 17.33
C VAL A 277 -18.51 -10.99 16.58
N LYS A 278 -19.73 -10.80 17.07
CA LYS A 278 -20.84 -10.18 16.32
C LYS A 278 -21.21 -8.78 16.80
N ASP A 279 -20.88 -8.44 18.03
CA ASP A 279 -21.13 -7.12 18.58
C ASP A 279 -20.06 -6.73 19.62
N VAL A 280 -20.18 -5.55 20.18
CA VAL A 280 -19.22 -5.00 21.13
C VAL A 280 -19.21 -5.73 22.48
N TYR A 281 -20.32 -6.37 22.87
CA TYR A 281 -20.40 -7.16 24.10
C TYR A 281 -19.69 -8.51 23.93
N ASP A 282 -19.86 -9.16 22.77
CA ASP A 282 -19.07 -10.33 22.39
C ASP A 282 -17.58 -9.99 22.34
N LEU A 283 -17.23 -8.81 21.79
CA LEU A 283 -15.85 -8.33 21.71
C LEU A 283 -15.23 -8.20 23.12
N GLN A 284 -15.94 -7.57 24.05
CA GLN A 284 -15.48 -7.47 25.45
C GLN A 284 -15.34 -8.83 26.12
N ASN A 285 -16.24 -9.78 25.77
CA ASN A 285 -16.25 -11.11 26.38
C ASN A 285 -15.08 -12.01 25.91
N ILE A 286 -14.24 -11.59 24.97
CA ILE A 286 -12.99 -12.28 24.61
C ILE A 286 -12.08 -12.46 25.84
N ASN A 287 -12.16 -11.55 26.83
CA ASN A 287 -11.42 -11.67 28.08
C ASN A 287 -11.75 -12.97 28.87
N SER A 288 -12.89 -13.62 28.61
CA SER A 288 -13.23 -14.93 29.19
C SER A 288 -12.40 -16.08 28.63
N ASN A 289 -11.83 -15.93 27.42
CA ASN A 289 -11.00 -16.95 26.75
C ASN A 289 -9.94 -16.32 25.85
N LYS A 290 -8.88 -15.77 26.43
CA LYS A 290 -7.80 -15.01 25.73
C LYS A 290 -6.91 -15.85 24.80
N ASN A 291 -7.04 -17.18 24.80
CA ASN A 291 -6.29 -18.07 23.93
C ASN A 291 -7.11 -18.62 22.72
N GLY A 292 -8.34 -18.15 22.58
CA GLY A 292 -9.24 -18.56 21.49
C GLY A 292 -8.83 -18.03 20.11
N LYS A 293 -9.46 -18.59 19.07
CA LYS A 293 -9.36 -18.06 17.70
C LYS A 293 -10.68 -17.35 17.37
N TYR A 294 -10.60 -16.07 17.00
CA TYR A 294 -11.74 -15.18 16.77
C TYR A 294 -11.71 -14.57 15.38
N MET A 295 -12.90 -14.43 14.79
CA MET A 295 -13.14 -13.63 13.58
C MET A 295 -14.27 -12.63 13.84
N LEU A 296 -14.16 -11.42 13.29
CA LEU A 296 -15.33 -10.53 13.24
C LEU A 296 -16.38 -11.12 12.28
N GLY A 297 -17.61 -11.17 12.73
CA GLY A 297 -18.74 -11.65 11.92
C GLY A 297 -19.52 -10.53 11.24
N ASP A 298 -19.28 -9.27 11.63
CA ASP A 298 -19.88 -8.06 11.08
C ASP A 298 -19.06 -6.84 11.52
N ASN A 299 -19.41 -5.65 10.96
CA ASN A 299 -18.92 -4.38 11.49
C ASN A 299 -19.50 -4.14 12.90
N ILE A 300 -18.64 -3.82 13.84
CA ILE A 300 -19.04 -3.62 15.24
C ILE A 300 -19.25 -2.13 15.51
N ASN A 301 -20.47 -1.77 15.91
CA ASN A 301 -20.76 -0.47 16.49
C ASN A 301 -20.38 -0.48 17.98
N ALA A 302 -19.28 0.19 18.32
CA ALA A 302 -18.72 0.24 19.66
C ALA A 302 -19.04 1.56 20.41
N LYS A 303 -19.92 2.42 19.89
CA LYS A 303 -20.21 3.75 20.49
C LYS A 303 -20.78 3.67 21.90
N ALA A 304 -21.43 2.56 22.25
CA ALA A 304 -21.93 2.34 23.62
C ALA A 304 -20.82 2.34 24.67
N THR A 305 -19.59 2.00 24.29
CA THR A 305 -18.45 1.95 25.21
C THR A 305 -18.14 3.28 25.89
N ALA A 306 -18.57 4.41 25.30
CA ALA A 306 -18.41 5.74 25.91
C ALA A 306 -19.14 5.88 27.28
N GLN A 307 -20.03 4.94 27.60
CA GLN A 307 -20.77 4.94 28.86
C GLN A 307 -20.51 3.67 29.72
N TRP A 308 -19.46 2.93 29.41
CA TRP A 308 -19.11 1.72 30.16
C TRP A 308 -18.15 2.03 31.33
N ASN A 309 -18.15 1.14 32.30
CA ASN A 309 -17.28 1.16 33.45
C ASN A 309 -17.34 2.52 34.17
N SER A 310 -18.56 2.89 34.62
CA SER A 310 -18.81 4.16 35.30
C SER A 310 -18.17 4.20 36.69
N TYR A 311 -17.62 5.36 37.07
CA TYR A 311 -17.07 5.64 38.40
C TYR A 311 -17.32 7.08 38.82
N VAL A 312 -17.25 7.37 40.10
CA VAL A 312 -17.40 8.75 40.63
C VAL A 312 -16.03 9.35 40.88
N GLY A 313 -15.70 10.40 40.13
CA GLY A 313 -14.45 11.15 40.28
C GLY A 313 -14.71 12.64 40.45
N GLY A 314 -14.32 13.21 41.58
CA GLY A 314 -14.56 14.64 41.89
C GLY A 314 -16.05 15.02 42.02
N GLY A 315 -16.92 14.08 42.44
CA GLY A 315 -18.37 14.28 42.54
C GLY A 315 -19.15 14.22 41.20
N ILE A 316 -18.48 13.84 40.10
CA ILE A 316 -19.08 13.68 38.76
C ILE A 316 -18.94 12.23 38.35
N THR A 317 -19.99 11.66 37.74
CA THR A 317 -19.90 10.34 37.08
C THR A 317 -19.02 10.43 35.85
N LYS A 318 -18.01 9.56 35.75
CA LYS A 318 -17.09 9.38 34.62
C LYS A 318 -17.17 7.95 34.14
N TYR A 319 -16.62 7.69 32.97
CA TYR A 319 -16.64 6.39 32.31
C TYR A 319 -15.24 6.04 31.83
N SER A 320 -14.74 4.85 32.16
CA SER A 320 -13.44 4.37 31.68
C SER A 320 -13.50 3.74 30.30
N GLY A 321 -14.71 3.53 29.79
CA GLY A 321 -14.91 2.95 28.46
C GLY A 321 -14.73 1.44 28.42
N PHE A 322 -14.37 0.93 27.27
CA PHE A 322 -14.06 -0.48 27.02
C PHE A 322 -12.88 -0.94 27.91
N ASP A 323 -12.92 -2.16 28.37
CA ASP A 323 -11.85 -2.78 29.12
C ASP A 323 -10.89 -3.49 28.16
N PRO A 324 -9.59 -3.09 28.09
CA PRO A 324 -8.64 -3.69 27.18
C PRO A 324 -8.60 -5.21 27.23
N LEU A 325 -8.45 -5.86 26.08
CA LEU A 325 -8.38 -7.32 26.00
C LEU A 325 -6.97 -7.79 26.40
N GLY A 326 -6.89 -8.59 27.47
CA GLY A 326 -5.63 -9.12 28.00
C GLY A 326 -4.81 -8.09 28.75
N ASP A 327 -4.25 -8.52 29.88
CA ASP A 327 -3.40 -7.72 30.77
C ASP A 327 -1.92 -8.06 30.54
N TYR A 328 -1.05 -7.07 30.78
CA TYR A 328 0.40 -7.33 30.80
C TYR A 328 0.82 -7.83 32.17
N ASP A 329 1.49 -8.97 32.20
CA ASP A 329 2.19 -9.46 33.39
C ASP A 329 3.53 -10.08 32.95
N TYR A 330 4.64 -9.48 33.41
CA TYR A 330 5.99 -9.94 33.07
C TYR A 330 6.24 -11.40 33.51
N SER A 331 5.63 -11.81 34.63
CA SER A 331 5.81 -13.15 35.21
C SER A 331 4.84 -14.19 34.61
N ASP A 332 3.71 -13.76 34.07
CA ASP A 332 2.67 -14.62 33.50
C ASP A 332 2.10 -14.06 32.20
N LYS A 333 2.77 -14.37 31.11
CA LYS A 333 2.38 -13.91 29.77
C LYS A 333 1.03 -14.46 29.28
N SER A 334 0.45 -15.47 29.99
CA SER A 334 -0.88 -15.99 29.66
C SER A 334 -2.02 -15.03 30.03
N LYS A 335 -1.74 -14.01 30.82
CA LYS A 335 -2.70 -12.94 31.14
C LYS A 335 -2.98 -12.03 29.93
N GLY A 336 -2.02 -11.88 29.02
CA GLY A 336 -2.20 -11.23 27.74
C GLY A 336 -3.08 -12.05 26.77
N PHE A 337 -3.48 -11.45 25.67
CA PHE A 337 -4.13 -12.17 24.59
C PHE A 337 -3.11 -13.07 23.88
N THR A 338 -3.31 -14.39 23.89
CA THR A 338 -2.41 -15.38 23.30
C THR A 338 -3.01 -16.09 22.08
N GLY A 339 -4.24 -15.80 21.76
CA GLY A 339 -5.01 -16.40 20.67
C GLY A 339 -4.75 -15.81 19.28
N VAL A 340 -5.74 -15.95 18.42
CA VAL A 340 -5.74 -15.32 17.09
C VAL A 340 -7.01 -14.47 16.95
N PHE A 341 -6.84 -13.21 16.56
CA PHE A 341 -7.94 -12.31 16.24
C PHE A 341 -7.82 -11.83 14.79
N ASP A 342 -8.85 -12.13 13.99
CA ASP A 342 -8.91 -11.76 12.57
C ASP A 342 -10.13 -10.86 12.32
N GLY A 343 -9.89 -9.60 11.99
CA GLY A 343 -10.94 -8.63 11.70
C GLY A 343 -11.64 -8.83 10.36
N LEU A 344 -11.12 -9.66 9.45
CA LEU A 344 -11.70 -9.98 8.13
C LEU A 344 -12.12 -8.75 7.31
N SER A 345 -11.49 -7.62 7.46
CA SER A 345 -11.88 -6.32 6.85
C SER A 345 -13.16 -5.70 7.40
N TYR A 346 -13.76 -6.24 8.41
CA TYR A 346 -14.79 -5.56 9.19
C TYR A 346 -14.15 -4.51 10.10
N THR A 347 -14.93 -3.53 10.50
CA THR A 347 -14.47 -2.41 11.32
C THR A 347 -15.12 -2.40 12.71
N ILE A 348 -14.40 -1.83 13.68
CA ILE A 348 -14.91 -1.50 15.00
C ILE A 348 -15.04 0.03 15.06
N ASP A 349 -16.28 0.54 15.04
CA ASP A 349 -16.59 1.96 14.94
C ASP A 349 -16.91 2.60 16.28
N GLY A 350 -16.21 3.67 16.62
CA GLY A 350 -16.51 4.52 17.77
C GLY A 350 -16.11 3.94 19.13
N LEU A 351 -15.11 3.05 19.18
CA LEU A 351 -14.61 2.49 20.46
C LEU A 351 -14.03 3.60 21.34
N THR A 352 -14.48 3.67 22.57
CA THR A 352 -13.94 4.59 23.59
C THR A 352 -13.25 3.81 24.71
N ILE A 353 -11.98 4.17 24.96
CA ILE A 353 -11.15 3.73 26.09
C ILE A 353 -10.58 4.98 26.74
N ASP A 354 -10.98 5.30 28.00
CA ASP A 354 -10.48 6.46 28.75
C ASP A 354 -9.89 6.01 30.09
N ARG A 355 -8.63 5.61 30.04
CA ARG A 355 -7.87 5.03 31.15
C ARG A 355 -6.55 5.76 31.37
N GLY A 356 -6.60 7.11 31.44
CA GLY A 356 -5.43 7.98 31.53
C GLY A 356 -4.47 7.72 32.71
N GLY A 357 -4.84 6.90 33.68
CA GLY A 357 -3.99 6.44 34.78
C GLY A 357 -3.35 5.07 34.58
N GLU A 358 -3.73 4.33 33.57
CA GLU A 358 -3.36 2.94 33.34
C GLU A 358 -2.30 2.80 32.22
N ASN A 359 -1.48 1.75 32.33
CA ASN A 359 -0.52 1.37 31.32
C ASN A 359 -1.10 0.26 30.44
N ASP A 360 -0.45 0.01 29.30
CA ASP A 360 -0.76 -1.08 28.37
C ASP A 360 -2.21 -0.99 27.88
N VAL A 361 -2.56 0.15 27.27
CA VAL A 361 -3.92 0.51 26.87
C VAL A 361 -4.08 0.45 25.36
N GLY A 362 -5.13 -0.23 24.90
CA GLY A 362 -5.52 -0.38 23.50
C GLY A 362 -6.78 -1.26 23.39
N LEU A 363 -7.24 -1.57 22.19
CA LEU A 363 -8.26 -2.63 22.01
C LEU A 363 -7.78 -3.92 22.70
N PHE A 364 -6.51 -4.25 22.53
CA PHE A 364 -5.78 -5.24 23.33
C PHE A 364 -4.81 -4.51 24.25
N GLY A 365 -4.89 -4.76 25.55
CA GLY A 365 -3.94 -4.22 26.52
C GLY A 365 -2.55 -4.81 26.29
N SER A 366 -2.47 -6.15 26.32
CA SER A 366 -1.26 -6.90 25.99
C SER A 366 -1.57 -8.07 25.07
N SER A 367 -0.67 -8.35 24.11
CA SER A 367 -0.82 -9.47 23.20
C SER A 367 0.48 -10.20 22.89
N ASN A 368 0.48 -11.53 23.08
CA ASN A 368 1.50 -12.46 22.63
C ASN A 368 0.99 -13.29 21.42
N GLY A 369 -0.26 -13.09 21.04
CA GLY A 369 -0.95 -13.79 19.97
C GLY A 369 -0.78 -13.15 18.59
N THR A 370 -1.71 -13.44 17.71
CA THR A 370 -1.77 -12.86 16.37
C THR A 370 -3.02 -12.02 16.22
N ILE A 371 -2.83 -10.74 15.89
CA ILE A 371 -3.91 -9.78 15.61
C ILE A 371 -3.73 -9.32 14.18
N ARG A 372 -4.77 -9.47 13.37
CA ARG A 372 -4.68 -9.11 11.96
C ARG A 372 -6.00 -8.59 11.38
N ASN A 373 -5.88 -7.79 10.33
CA ASN A 373 -7.03 -7.28 9.56
C ASN A 373 -8.03 -6.46 10.41
N VAL A 374 -7.55 -5.78 11.46
CA VAL A 374 -8.39 -5.03 12.39
C VAL A 374 -8.46 -3.57 11.95
N GLY A 375 -9.67 -3.08 11.67
CA GLY A 375 -9.94 -1.67 11.41
C GLY A 375 -10.61 -1.02 12.62
N LEU A 376 -9.89 -0.18 13.36
CA LEU A 376 -10.47 0.65 14.42
C LEU A 376 -10.74 2.04 13.85
N ILE A 377 -12.02 2.41 13.75
CA ILE A 377 -12.40 3.68 13.13
C ILE A 377 -13.18 4.59 14.10
N ASN A 378 -12.95 5.91 13.97
CA ASN A 378 -13.65 6.96 14.73
C ASN A 378 -13.63 6.77 16.26
N GLY A 379 -12.67 6.02 16.78
CA GLY A 379 -12.53 5.73 18.20
C GLY A 379 -11.67 6.75 18.95
N SER A 380 -11.58 6.60 20.26
CA SER A 380 -10.69 7.36 21.12
C SER A 380 -10.07 6.44 22.18
N VAL A 381 -8.74 6.42 22.24
CA VAL A 381 -7.97 5.61 23.19
C VAL A 381 -7.07 6.54 24.01
N THR A 382 -7.26 6.57 25.31
CA THR A 382 -6.48 7.35 26.25
C THR A 382 -5.91 6.45 27.35
N GLY A 383 -4.59 6.51 27.56
CA GLY A 383 -3.88 5.76 28.59
C GLY A 383 -2.73 6.56 29.16
N LYS A 384 -1.91 5.94 30.01
CA LYS A 384 -0.71 6.56 30.57
C LYS A 384 0.54 6.18 29.78
N SER A 385 0.90 4.92 29.78
CA SER A 385 2.10 4.42 29.08
C SER A 385 1.78 3.19 28.26
N ASN A 386 2.53 2.96 27.17
CA ASN A 386 2.29 1.89 26.19
C ASN A 386 0.85 1.96 25.68
N VAL A 387 0.53 3.04 25.01
CA VAL A 387 -0.82 3.32 24.51
C VAL A 387 -0.87 3.14 23.00
N GLY A 388 -1.67 2.20 22.53
CA GLY A 388 -1.88 1.96 21.09
C GLY A 388 -3.36 1.87 20.74
N GLY A 389 -3.73 2.29 19.55
CA GLY A 389 -5.13 2.13 19.11
C GLY A 389 -5.56 0.65 19.12
N ILE A 390 -4.70 -0.22 18.63
CA ILE A 390 -4.96 -1.66 18.55
C ILE A 390 -4.35 -2.41 19.75
N VAL A 391 -3.06 -2.20 20.04
CA VAL A 391 -2.36 -2.94 21.10
C VAL A 391 -1.53 -1.99 21.96
N GLY A 392 -1.69 -2.04 23.28
CA GLY A 392 -0.82 -1.35 24.21
C GLY A 392 0.59 -1.95 24.18
N MET A 393 0.74 -3.23 24.56
CA MET A 393 1.99 -3.99 24.62
C MET A 393 1.96 -5.18 23.65
N ASN A 394 2.76 -5.15 22.61
CA ASN A 394 2.84 -6.23 21.61
C ASN A 394 4.10 -7.09 21.79
N GLU A 395 3.92 -8.34 22.20
CA GLU A 395 4.91 -9.41 22.22
C GLU A 395 4.58 -10.52 21.18
N GLY A 396 3.58 -10.27 20.31
CA GLY A 396 3.11 -11.17 19.26
C GLY A 396 3.21 -10.55 17.85
N THR A 397 2.21 -10.76 17.04
CA THR A 397 2.16 -10.24 15.66
C THR A 397 0.93 -9.36 15.48
N VAL A 398 1.15 -8.12 15.03
CA VAL A 398 0.11 -7.22 14.54
C VAL A 398 0.33 -6.99 13.05
N SER A 399 -0.68 -7.27 12.23
CA SER A 399 -0.54 -7.12 10.78
C SER A 399 -1.84 -6.70 10.11
N TYR A 400 -1.71 -5.99 8.97
CA TYR A 400 -2.85 -5.55 8.16
C TYR A 400 -3.94 -4.83 8.96
N SER A 401 -3.53 -4.07 9.98
CA SER A 401 -4.43 -3.43 10.92
C SER A 401 -4.29 -1.91 10.86
N HIS A 402 -5.38 -1.20 11.11
CA HIS A 402 -5.34 0.25 11.01
C HIS A 402 -6.20 0.94 12.07
N ASN A 403 -5.83 2.19 12.35
CA ASN A 403 -6.57 3.08 13.21
C ASN A 403 -6.87 4.40 12.49
N THR A 404 -8.08 4.92 12.64
CA THR A 404 -8.43 6.28 12.20
C THR A 404 -8.87 7.18 13.37
N GLY A 405 -8.97 6.61 14.56
CA GLY A 405 -9.35 7.31 15.78
C GLY A 405 -8.18 8.06 16.44
N SER A 406 -8.46 8.80 17.50
CA SER A 406 -7.45 9.48 18.30
C SER A 406 -6.79 8.54 19.31
N VAL A 407 -5.48 8.68 19.51
CA VAL A 407 -4.73 7.97 20.54
C VAL A 407 -3.93 8.97 21.35
N SER A 408 -4.04 8.92 22.68
CA SER A 408 -3.35 9.84 23.56
C SER A 408 -2.79 9.17 24.82
N GLY A 409 -1.63 9.63 25.27
CA GLY A 409 -0.97 9.11 26.47
C GLY A 409 0.21 9.96 26.90
N ASP A 410 0.99 9.48 27.88
CA ASP A 410 2.20 10.15 28.34
C ASP A 410 3.45 9.56 27.64
N MET A 411 3.62 8.24 27.68
CA MET A 411 4.84 7.59 27.19
C MET A 411 4.53 6.38 26.29
N ASN A 412 5.32 6.19 25.22
CA ASN A 412 5.19 5.10 24.25
C ASN A 412 3.80 5.07 23.62
N VAL A 413 3.47 6.14 22.91
CA VAL A 413 2.15 6.32 22.30
C VAL A 413 2.24 6.06 20.80
N GLY A 414 1.48 5.09 20.31
CA GLY A 414 1.43 4.73 18.90
C GLY A 414 0.00 4.66 18.37
N GLY A 415 -0.22 5.09 17.14
CA GLY A 415 -1.55 5.03 16.52
C GLY A 415 -2.08 3.60 16.40
N VAL A 416 -1.19 2.61 16.31
CA VAL A 416 -1.51 1.17 16.24
C VAL A 416 -1.00 0.44 17.47
N VAL A 417 0.28 0.57 17.80
CA VAL A 417 0.93 -0.15 18.89
C VAL A 417 1.72 0.81 19.80
N GLY A 418 1.51 0.74 21.11
CA GLY A 418 2.26 1.53 22.08
C GLY A 418 3.72 1.09 22.19
N TYR A 419 3.92 -0.16 22.56
CA TYR A 419 5.22 -0.82 22.71
C TYR A 419 5.29 -2.09 21.86
N ASN A 420 6.30 -2.21 21.00
CA ASN A 420 6.50 -3.37 20.14
C ASN A 420 7.79 -4.14 20.47
N ASP A 421 7.66 -5.40 20.92
CA ASP A 421 8.77 -6.34 21.12
C ASP A 421 8.75 -7.52 20.10
N ARG A 422 7.94 -7.44 19.05
CA ARG A 422 7.90 -8.47 18.00
C ARG A 422 7.64 -7.87 16.63
N THR A 423 6.49 -8.13 16.04
CA THR A 423 6.24 -7.78 14.64
C THR A 423 5.02 -6.88 14.50
N VAL A 424 5.22 -5.75 13.81
CA VAL A 424 4.15 -4.92 13.27
C VAL A 424 4.38 -4.80 11.76
N SER A 425 3.41 -5.20 10.95
CA SER A 425 3.57 -5.15 9.50
C SER A 425 2.28 -4.81 8.78
N TYR A 426 2.39 -4.13 7.63
CA TYR A 426 1.24 -3.73 6.80
C TYR A 426 0.16 -2.99 7.61
N SER A 427 0.58 -2.24 8.63
CA SER A 427 -0.34 -1.61 9.58
C SER A 427 -0.14 -0.10 9.55
N TYR A 428 -1.23 0.66 9.73
CA TYR A 428 -1.15 2.09 9.52
C TYR A 428 -2.11 2.91 10.39
N ASN A 429 -1.77 4.18 10.57
CA ASN A 429 -2.68 5.19 11.11
C ASN A 429 -3.16 6.09 9.96
N ALA A 430 -4.47 6.11 9.72
CA ALA A 430 -5.08 6.82 8.59
C ALA A 430 -5.92 8.02 9.08
N GLY A 431 -5.30 9.20 9.14
CA GLY A 431 -5.99 10.43 9.51
C GLY A 431 -6.24 10.62 11.02
N GLY A 432 -6.04 9.57 11.85
CA GLY A 432 -6.15 9.65 13.30
C GLY A 432 -5.06 10.54 13.91
N SER A 433 -5.37 11.26 14.99
CA SER A 433 -4.39 12.04 15.73
C SER A 433 -3.71 11.18 16.80
N VAL A 434 -2.38 11.26 16.87
CA VAL A 434 -1.60 10.59 17.92
C VAL A 434 -0.88 11.66 18.73
N SER A 435 -1.06 11.66 20.06
CA SER A 435 -0.47 12.67 20.92
C SER A 435 0.09 12.10 22.23
N GLY A 436 1.23 12.60 22.65
CA GLY A 436 1.87 12.14 23.89
C GLY A 436 2.99 13.05 24.34
N ASN A 437 3.75 12.61 25.35
CA ASN A 437 4.91 13.37 25.83
C ASN A 437 6.22 12.75 25.28
N THR A 438 6.43 11.45 25.47
CA THR A 438 7.69 10.80 25.12
C THR A 438 7.45 9.54 24.28
N ASN A 439 8.26 9.32 23.23
CA ASN A 439 8.19 8.21 22.29
C ASN A 439 6.82 8.14 21.61
N VAL A 440 6.53 9.15 20.79
CA VAL A 440 5.24 9.28 20.10
C VAL A 440 5.41 8.96 18.64
N GLY A 441 4.74 7.91 18.15
CA GLY A 441 4.81 7.48 16.77
C GLY A 441 3.43 7.30 16.14
N GLY A 442 3.29 7.67 14.88
CA GLY A 442 2.01 7.51 14.17
C GLY A 442 1.54 6.06 14.09
N VAL A 443 2.45 5.08 14.10
CA VAL A 443 2.16 3.65 14.11
C VAL A 443 2.62 3.01 15.41
N VAL A 444 3.89 3.18 15.79
CA VAL A 444 4.49 2.54 16.98
C VAL A 444 5.16 3.60 17.87
N GLY A 445 4.84 3.61 19.16
CA GLY A 445 5.47 4.51 20.12
C GLY A 445 6.94 4.13 20.36
N LEU A 446 7.16 2.94 20.88
CA LEU A 446 8.48 2.36 21.16
C LEU A 446 8.66 1.03 20.45
N ASN A 447 9.76 0.88 19.69
CA ASN A 447 10.04 -0.31 18.90
C ASN A 447 11.35 -1.00 19.29
N TYR A 448 11.29 -2.31 19.61
CA TYR A 448 12.46 -3.16 19.86
C TYR A 448 12.72 -4.19 18.76
N LYS A 449 11.76 -4.44 17.83
CA LYS A 449 11.90 -5.50 16.83
C LYS A 449 11.50 -5.03 15.44
N TYR A 450 10.54 -5.65 14.82
CA TYR A 450 10.27 -5.47 13.39
C TYR A 450 9.06 -4.59 13.14
N VAL A 451 9.26 -3.51 12.37
CA VAL A 451 8.18 -2.72 11.77
C VAL A 451 8.42 -2.67 10.26
N SER A 452 7.43 -3.08 9.47
CA SER A 452 7.59 -3.10 8.01
C SER A 452 6.28 -2.85 7.27
N TYR A 453 6.37 -2.31 6.05
CA TYR A 453 5.22 -2.02 5.17
C TYR A 453 4.13 -1.21 5.89
N SER A 454 4.55 -0.28 6.73
CA SER A 454 3.65 0.43 7.64
C SER A 454 3.75 1.93 7.42
N HIS A 455 2.64 2.66 7.60
CA HIS A 455 2.64 4.08 7.28
C HIS A 455 1.71 4.90 8.17
N ASN A 456 1.92 6.21 8.15
CA ASN A 456 1.06 7.17 8.82
C ASN A 456 0.62 8.27 7.86
N THR A 457 -0.67 8.59 7.89
CA THR A 457 -1.24 9.76 7.20
C THR A 457 -1.90 10.75 8.17
N GLY A 458 -2.02 10.37 9.45
CA GLY A 458 -2.56 11.20 10.53
C GLY A 458 -1.54 12.17 11.12
N SER A 459 -2.01 13.07 11.96
CA SER A 459 -1.14 14.00 12.69
C SER A 459 -0.50 13.35 13.91
N VAL A 460 0.78 13.62 14.15
CA VAL A 460 1.53 13.15 15.32
C VAL A 460 2.08 14.34 16.07
N SER A 461 1.86 14.39 17.40
CA SER A 461 2.37 15.49 18.23
C SER A 461 2.91 14.99 19.57
N GLY A 462 4.03 15.55 19.99
CA GLY A 462 4.65 15.15 21.26
C GLY A 462 5.72 16.11 21.75
N ASN A 463 6.48 15.69 22.76
CA ASN A 463 7.60 16.46 23.24
C ASN A 463 8.91 15.82 22.74
N THR A 464 9.31 14.66 23.20
CA THR A 464 10.60 14.04 22.88
C THR A 464 10.41 12.72 22.14
N ASN A 465 11.29 12.44 21.16
CA ASN A 465 11.25 11.26 20.29
C ASN A 465 9.90 11.15 19.55
N VAL A 466 9.64 12.11 18.68
CA VAL A 466 8.39 12.19 17.93
C VAL A 466 8.65 11.81 16.46
N GLY A 467 7.98 10.76 16.00
CA GLY A 467 8.13 10.28 14.62
C GLY A 467 6.81 9.99 13.93
N GLY A 468 6.74 10.25 12.64
CA GLY A 468 5.52 9.99 11.87
C GLY A 468 5.11 8.52 11.85
N VAL A 469 6.06 7.58 11.97
CA VAL A 469 5.80 6.14 12.05
C VAL A 469 6.22 5.58 13.40
N ILE A 470 7.47 5.81 13.82
CA ILE A 470 8.01 5.32 15.11
C ILE A 470 8.50 6.48 15.96
N GLY A 471 8.11 6.53 17.23
CA GLY A 471 8.64 7.50 18.18
C GLY A 471 10.11 7.24 18.50
N TYR A 472 10.40 6.10 19.11
CA TYR A 472 11.74 5.65 19.45
C TYR A 472 11.98 4.20 19.04
N SER A 473 13.11 3.93 18.39
CA SER A 473 13.53 2.58 18.03
C SER A 473 14.81 2.22 18.75
N CYS A 474 14.76 1.18 19.57
CA CYS A 474 15.90 0.64 20.31
C CYS A 474 16.17 -0.78 19.81
N TYR A 475 17.23 -0.99 19.02
CA TYR A 475 17.54 -2.26 18.37
C TYR A 475 16.45 -2.79 17.40
N GLY A 476 15.48 -1.97 17.04
CA GLY A 476 14.41 -2.32 16.12
C GLY A 476 14.79 -2.15 14.65
N GLU A 477 14.08 -2.83 13.77
CA GLU A 477 14.21 -2.68 12.31
C GLU A 477 12.99 -1.98 11.74
N LEU A 478 13.23 -1.03 10.83
CA LEU A 478 12.17 -0.34 10.09
C LEU A 478 12.44 -0.46 8.60
N ASN A 479 11.52 -1.04 7.86
CA ASN A 479 11.64 -1.19 6.41
C ASN A 479 10.33 -0.92 5.70
N ASP A 480 10.41 -0.37 4.49
CA ASP A 480 9.24 -0.17 3.61
C ASP A 480 8.14 0.66 4.29
N ALA A 481 8.51 1.81 4.85
CA ALA A 481 7.63 2.63 5.66
C ALA A 481 7.60 4.09 5.20
N TYR A 482 6.47 4.77 5.44
CA TYR A 482 6.38 6.17 5.07
C TYR A 482 5.43 6.98 5.95
N ASN A 483 5.63 8.30 5.90
CA ASN A 483 4.74 9.27 6.53
C ASN A 483 4.31 10.35 5.52
N THR A 484 3.03 10.63 5.49
CA THR A 484 2.47 11.78 4.77
C THR A 484 1.77 12.77 5.69
N GLY A 485 1.58 12.39 6.95
CA GLY A 485 0.97 13.21 7.98
C GLY A 485 1.91 14.28 8.56
N THR A 486 1.35 15.25 9.25
CA THR A 486 2.12 16.29 9.95
C THR A 486 2.73 15.76 11.24
N VAL A 487 4.00 16.08 11.49
CA VAL A 487 4.72 15.72 12.72
C VAL A 487 5.14 16.99 13.44
N THR A 488 4.80 17.11 14.73
CA THR A 488 5.15 18.27 15.56
C THR A 488 5.73 17.83 16.90
N GLY A 489 6.92 18.34 17.22
CA GLY A 489 7.59 18.08 18.50
C GLY A 489 7.99 19.36 19.23
N SER A 490 7.83 19.40 20.55
CA SER A 490 8.25 20.55 21.38
C SER A 490 9.63 20.36 22.02
N GLY A 491 10.14 19.16 22.09
CA GLY A 491 11.47 18.79 22.58
C GLY A 491 12.35 18.22 21.49
N ASP A 492 13.34 17.41 21.89
CA ASP A 492 14.37 16.88 21.01
C ASP A 492 13.92 15.64 20.22
N TYR A 493 14.59 15.37 19.09
CA TYR A 493 14.44 14.20 18.24
C TYR A 493 13.08 14.11 17.56
N VAL A 494 12.87 14.98 16.60
CA VAL A 494 11.64 15.02 15.79
C VAL A 494 11.95 14.62 14.33
N GLY A 495 11.30 13.57 13.86
CA GLY A 495 11.51 13.07 12.51
C GLY A 495 10.23 12.72 11.77
N GLY A 496 10.22 12.91 10.45
CA GLY A 496 9.06 12.62 9.62
C GLY A 496 8.67 11.15 9.64
N VAL A 497 9.62 10.23 9.85
CA VAL A 497 9.35 8.79 9.95
C VAL A 497 9.68 8.28 11.34
N TRP A 498 10.87 8.54 11.89
CA TRP A 498 11.18 8.21 13.27
C TRP A 498 11.83 9.37 14.04
N GLY A 499 11.50 9.47 15.33
CA GLY A 499 12.08 10.50 16.20
C GLY A 499 13.55 10.21 16.49
N CYS A 500 13.82 9.09 17.15
CA CYS A 500 15.18 8.65 17.47
C CYS A 500 15.35 7.17 17.26
N GLU A 501 16.50 6.78 16.71
CA GLU A 501 16.89 5.39 16.56
C GLU A 501 18.28 5.19 17.17
N GLU A 502 18.36 4.26 18.11
CA GLU A 502 19.61 3.87 18.77
C GLU A 502 19.84 2.36 18.57
N ASP A 503 20.70 2.03 17.62
CA ASP A 503 21.13 0.66 17.38
C ASP A 503 22.60 0.66 16.95
N TYR A 504 23.43 -0.04 17.68
CA TYR A 504 24.86 -0.19 17.35
C TYR A 504 25.16 -1.58 16.78
N THR A 505 24.16 -2.32 16.34
CA THR A 505 24.35 -3.70 15.83
C THR A 505 24.62 -3.77 14.33
N GLY A 506 24.64 -2.63 13.63
CA GLY A 506 24.97 -2.52 12.20
C GLY A 506 23.83 -2.96 11.28
N LYS A 507 22.60 -2.86 11.73
CA LYS A 507 21.41 -3.05 10.88
C LYS A 507 21.27 -1.90 9.87
N THR A 508 20.42 -2.10 8.88
CA THR A 508 20.15 -1.12 7.85
C THR A 508 18.64 -0.92 7.73
N THR A 509 18.21 0.33 7.77
CA THR A 509 16.84 0.76 7.44
C THR A 509 16.73 0.98 5.93
N TYR A 510 15.74 0.39 5.30
CA TYR A 510 15.54 0.48 3.85
C TYR A 510 14.19 1.05 3.47
N ASN A 511 14.18 1.77 2.33
CA ASN A 511 12.96 2.14 1.64
C ASN A 511 12.01 2.91 2.56
N VAL A 512 12.41 4.09 2.99
CA VAL A 512 11.58 4.94 3.86
C VAL A 512 11.49 6.35 3.31
N TYR A 513 10.32 6.98 3.46
CA TYR A 513 10.17 8.35 3.02
C TYR A 513 9.19 9.18 3.85
N ASN A 514 9.33 10.49 3.72
CA ASN A 514 8.40 11.46 4.28
C ASN A 514 7.99 12.49 3.22
N THR A 515 6.69 12.74 3.14
CA THR A 515 6.13 13.85 2.36
C THR A 515 5.37 14.86 3.25
N GLY A 516 5.14 14.50 4.52
CA GLY A 516 4.49 15.34 5.50
C GLY A 516 5.38 16.47 6.03
N THR A 517 4.76 17.51 6.56
CA THR A 517 5.48 18.62 7.22
C THR A 517 6.02 18.17 8.59
N VAL A 518 7.27 18.54 8.87
CA VAL A 518 7.93 18.28 10.18
C VAL A 518 8.26 19.60 10.84
N THR A 519 7.82 19.78 12.08
CA THR A 519 8.10 20.97 12.89
C THR A 519 8.62 20.57 14.28
N GLY A 520 9.78 21.10 14.67
CA GLY A 520 10.37 20.85 15.99
C GLY A 520 10.80 22.13 16.70
N SER A 521 10.63 22.20 18.01
CA SER A 521 11.13 23.32 18.82
C SER A 521 12.46 23.02 19.51
N GLY A 522 12.76 21.74 19.75
CA GLY A 522 14.04 21.27 20.28
C GLY A 522 15.09 21.00 19.24
N ASN A 523 16.12 20.26 19.63
CA ASN A 523 17.24 19.89 18.75
C ASN A 523 16.96 18.61 17.95
N TYR A 524 17.71 18.41 16.88
CA TYR A 524 17.67 17.20 16.05
C TYR A 524 16.33 16.98 15.36
N VAL A 525 16.03 17.89 14.43
CA VAL A 525 14.83 17.85 13.61
C VAL A 525 15.19 17.39 12.19
N GLY A 526 14.56 16.32 11.72
CA GLY A 526 14.85 15.80 10.38
C GLY A 526 13.61 15.45 9.57
N GLY A 527 13.69 15.60 8.27
CA GLY A 527 12.59 15.28 7.37
C GLY A 527 12.19 13.80 7.41
N VAL A 528 13.14 12.91 7.72
CA VAL A 528 12.89 11.48 7.91
C VAL A 528 13.20 11.08 9.35
N ALA A 529 14.35 11.45 9.88
CA ALA A 529 14.79 11.06 11.21
C ALA A 529 15.23 12.26 12.06
N GLY A 530 14.80 12.33 13.33
CA GLY A 530 15.43 13.25 14.28
C GLY A 530 16.89 12.85 14.53
N SER A 531 17.13 11.60 14.89
CA SER A 531 18.49 11.01 14.99
C SER A 531 18.47 9.56 14.51
N SER A 532 19.55 9.12 13.83
CA SER A 532 19.76 7.73 13.46
C SER A 532 21.19 7.28 13.73
N SER A 533 21.34 6.07 14.28
CA SER A 533 22.61 5.37 14.45
C SER A 533 22.75 4.19 13.48
N ASN A 534 21.73 3.84 12.73
CA ASN A 534 21.74 2.78 11.72
C ASN A 534 22.09 3.30 10.33
N SER A 535 22.61 2.41 9.50
CA SER A 535 22.71 2.69 8.07
C SER A 535 21.33 2.81 7.43
N CYS A 536 21.19 3.75 6.47
CA CYS A 536 19.95 3.97 5.75
C CYS A 536 20.17 3.92 4.24
N SER A 537 19.22 3.33 3.51
CA SER A 537 19.27 3.25 2.06
C SER A 537 17.90 3.43 1.40
N ASN A 538 17.87 4.07 0.25
CA ASN A 538 16.64 4.42 -0.51
C ASN A 538 15.71 5.30 0.32
N VAL A 539 16.21 6.47 0.73
CA VAL A 539 15.51 7.38 1.65
C VAL A 539 15.21 8.70 0.97
N TYR A 540 13.99 9.23 1.12
CA TYR A 540 13.73 10.59 0.63
C TYR A 540 12.79 11.40 1.51
N ASN A 541 12.91 12.72 1.37
CA ASN A 541 11.98 13.69 1.95
C ASN A 541 11.57 14.72 0.90
N THR A 542 10.28 14.95 0.78
CA THR A 542 9.72 16.06 -0.02
C THR A 542 8.92 17.04 0.82
N GLY A 543 8.65 16.69 2.09
CA GLY A 543 7.98 17.54 3.05
C GLY A 543 8.86 18.68 3.56
N SER A 544 8.27 19.79 3.96
CA SER A 544 9.00 20.90 4.59
C SER A 544 9.44 20.52 6.01
N VAL A 545 10.66 20.96 6.38
CA VAL A 545 11.25 20.76 7.71
C VAL A 545 11.55 22.10 8.35
N SER A 546 11.04 22.32 9.55
CA SER A 546 11.27 23.55 10.32
C SER A 546 11.67 23.25 11.75
N GLY A 547 12.80 23.78 12.17
CA GLY A 547 13.29 23.67 13.56
C GLY A 547 13.67 25.00 14.17
N SER A 548 13.33 25.26 15.44
CA SER A 548 13.81 26.44 16.15
C SER A 548 15.04 26.18 17.02
N GLY A 549 15.36 24.92 17.28
CA GLY A 549 16.61 24.51 17.93
C GLY A 549 17.76 24.27 16.95
N ASP A 550 18.74 23.49 17.39
CA ASP A 550 19.95 23.18 16.62
C ASP A 550 19.82 21.84 15.87
N CYS A 551 20.63 21.68 14.81
CA CYS A 551 20.74 20.44 14.02
C CYS A 551 19.43 20.08 13.28
N VAL A 552 19.13 20.86 12.24
CA VAL A 552 17.97 20.67 11.38
C VAL A 552 18.42 20.14 10.02
N GLY A 553 17.92 18.98 9.62
CA GLY A 553 18.31 18.33 8.36
C GLY A 553 17.11 17.92 7.49
N GLY A 554 17.28 18.03 6.17
CA GLY A 554 16.24 17.62 5.22
C GLY A 554 15.91 16.12 5.27
N ILE A 555 16.89 15.28 5.66
CA ILE A 555 16.72 13.84 5.93
C ILE A 555 16.89 13.57 7.42
N MET A 556 18.04 13.90 8.02
CA MET A 556 18.30 13.61 9.43
C MET A 556 18.74 14.87 10.18
N GLY A 557 18.17 15.10 11.38
CA GLY A 557 18.69 16.09 12.31
C GLY A 557 20.12 15.75 12.73
N ARG A 558 20.35 14.46 13.11
CA ARG A 558 21.67 13.91 13.45
C ARG A 558 21.89 12.55 12.80
N ASN A 559 23.02 12.37 12.13
CA ASN A 559 23.58 11.09 11.75
C ASN A 559 24.66 10.69 12.80
N GLY A 560 24.38 9.65 13.59
CA GLY A 560 25.27 9.22 14.67
C GLY A 560 26.37 8.27 14.22
N TYR A 561 26.03 7.17 13.53
CA TYR A 561 27.00 6.11 13.20
C TYR A 561 26.72 5.38 11.87
N GLY A 562 25.60 5.67 11.17
CA GLY A 562 25.16 4.92 10.00
C GLY A 562 25.69 5.45 8.65
N ASP A 563 25.82 4.59 7.65
CA ASP A 563 25.95 4.98 6.25
C ASP A 563 24.61 5.52 5.71
N LEU A 564 24.66 6.55 4.84
CA LEU A 564 23.49 6.97 4.07
C LEU A 564 23.75 6.75 2.59
N ASN A 565 22.97 5.88 1.97
CA ASN A 565 23.08 5.54 0.56
C ASN A 565 21.77 5.79 -0.18
N ASN A 566 21.87 6.34 -1.41
CA ASN A 566 20.72 6.56 -2.27
C ASN A 566 19.62 7.36 -1.56
N ALA A 567 19.86 8.65 -1.31
CA ALA A 567 18.90 9.50 -0.62
C ALA A 567 18.75 10.88 -1.28
N TYR A 568 17.60 11.50 -1.08
CA TYR A 568 17.41 12.87 -1.53
C TYR A 568 16.42 13.66 -0.68
N ASN A 569 16.60 14.99 -0.70
CA ASN A 569 15.64 15.94 -0.17
C ASN A 569 15.25 16.97 -1.25
N THR A 570 13.97 17.20 -1.40
CA THR A 570 13.43 18.31 -2.23
C THR A 570 12.57 19.28 -1.42
N GLY A 571 12.27 18.93 -0.16
CA GLY A 571 11.57 19.77 0.78
C GLY A 571 12.42 20.94 1.26
N SER A 572 11.79 22.06 1.61
CA SER A 572 12.48 23.20 2.23
C SER A 572 12.93 22.87 3.65
N VAL A 573 14.11 23.35 4.05
CA VAL A 573 14.67 23.16 5.38
C VAL A 573 14.96 24.52 6.01
N SER A 574 14.41 24.76 7.19
CA SER A 574 14.66 25.99 7.93
C SER A 574 15.00 25.70 9.40
N GLY A 575 16.00 26.41 9.93
CA GLY A 575 16.47 26.14 11.29
C GLY A 575 17.20 27.31 11.90
N ASN A 576 17.71 27.12 13.14
CA ASN A 576 18.52 28.12 13.82
C ASN A 576 20.01 27.91 13.51
N SER A 577 20.61 26.84 13.99
CA SER A 577 22.03 26.55 13.70
C SER A 577 22.23 25.09 13.27
N ASN A 578 23.35 24.81 12.60
CA ASN A 578 23.65 23.51 12.01
C ASN A 578 22.50 23.01 11.09
N VAL A 579 22.19 23.79 10.06
CA VAL A 579 21.07 23.53 9.15
C VAL A 579 21.60 22.98 7.83
N GLY A 580 21.18 21.77 7.47
CA GLY A 580 21.66 21.12 6.25
C GLY A 580 20.54 20.54 5.39
N GLY A 581 20.73 20.55 4.07
CA GLY A 581 19.74 19.99 3.14
C GLY A 581 19.52 18.49 3.29
N ILE A 582 20.52 17.78 3.89
CA ILE A 582 20.46 16.35 4.22
C ILE A 582 20.65 16.15 5.72
N PHE A 583 21.77 16.57 6.29
CA PHE A 583 22.07 16.43 7.72
C PHE A 583 22.18 17.80 8.41
N GLY A 584 21.54 17.98 9.55
CA GLY A 584 21.85 19.05 10.46
C GLY A 584 23.25 18.85 11.05
N LEU A 585 23.48 17.68 11.65
CA LEU A 585 24.74 17.23 12.22
C LEU A 585 25.12 15.85 11.66
N ASP A 586 26.31 15.76 11.06
CA ASP A 586 26.94 14.48 10.70
C ASP A 586 28.06 14.18 11.69
N ASP A 587 27.71 13.45 12.78
CA ASP A 587 28.55 13.21 13.96
C ASP A 587 29.26 11.85 13.93
N VAL A 588 29.61 11.40 12.76
CA VAL A 588 30.16 10.06 12.56
C VAL A 588 31.64 10.01 12.92
N SER A 589 32.01 9.11 13.84
CA SER A 589 33.39 8.90 14.31
C SER A 589 34.12 7.74 13.63
N GLY A 590 33.45 6.91 12.80
CA GLY A 590 33.97 5.62 12.30
C GLY A 590 34.32 5.57 10.82
N GLY A 591 34.34 6.69 10.08
CA GLY A 591 34.60 6.69 8.62
C GLY A 591 33.40 6.21 7.79
N ASN A 592 32.18 6.31 8.28
CA ASN A 592 30.97 5.97 7.58
C ASN A 592 30.74 6.85 6.35
N LYS A 593 29.94 6.34 5.43
CA LYS A 593 29.85 6.89 4.07
C LYS A 593 28.49 7.47 3.79
N THR A 594 28.48 8.67 3.23
CA THR A 594 27.30 9.25 2.56
C THR A 594 27.55 9.20 1.06
N ASN A 595 26.70 8.50 0.32
CA ASN A 595 26.93 8.19 -1.07
C ASN A 595 25.65 8.24 -1.92
N ASN A 596 25.73 8.79 -3.13
CA ASN A 596 24.61 8.94 -4.07
C ASN A 596 23.44 9.75 -3.46
N VAL A 597 23.74 10.93 -2.97
CA VAL A 597 22.78 11.76 -2.23
C VAL A 597 22.65 13.14 -2.90
N TYR A 598 21.44 13.69 -2.91
CA TYR A 598 21.28 15.06 -3.38
C TYR A 598 20.22 15.85 -2.57
N ASN A 599 20.37 17.17 -2.58
CA ASN A 599 19.39 18.12 -2.09
C ASN A 599 19.08 19.16 -3.16
N THR A 600 17.80 19.38 -3.45
CA THR A 600 17.32 20.47 -4.30
C THR A 600 16.32 21.39 -3.59
N GLY A 601 16.00 21.07 -2.31
CA GLY A 601 15.20 21.93 -1.45
C GLY A 601 16.00 23.16 -0.98
N SER A 602 15.31 24.26 -0.72
CA SER A 602 15.91 25.45 -0.12
C SER A 602 16.35 25.18 1.31
N VAL A 603 17.48 25.75 1.71
CA VAL A 603 18.02 25.62 3.07
C VAL A 603 18.26 27.01 3.66
N SER A 604 17.73 27.29 4.85
CA SER A 604 17.86 28.57 5.51
C SER A 604 18.14 28.41 7.01
N GLY A 605 18.93 29.32 7.58
CA GLY A 605 19.26 29.32 9.01
C GLY A 605 20.13 30.51 9.40
N ASN A 606 20.42 30.64 10.72
CA ASN A 606 21.18 31.73 11.27
C ASN A 606 22.70 31.46 11.27
N SER A 607 23.12 30.20 11.48
CA SER A 607 24.54 29.82 11.49
C SER A 607 24.75 28.39 11.02
N ASN A 608 25.94 28.09 10.47
CA ASN A 608 26.34 26.77 9.96
C ASN A 608 25.30 26.19 8.99
N VAL A 609 25.00 26.93 7.91
CA VAL A 609 24.01 26.53 6.90
C VAL A 609 24.74 25.89 5.72
N GLY A 610 24.36 24.66 5.37
CA GLY A 610 24.97 23.91 4.27
C GLY A 610 23.95 23.28 3.32
N GLY A 611 24.25 23.28 2.01
CA GLY A 611 23.38 22.63 1.01
C GLY A 611 23.17 21.14 1.25
N ILE A 612 24.12 20.49 1.93
CA ILE A 612 24.07 19.07 2.33
C ILE A 612 24.16 18.94 3.84
N VAL A 613 25.20 19.46 4.48
CA VAL A 613 25.48 19.25 5.92
C VAL A 613 25.62 20.61 6.60
N GLY A 614 24.91 20.83 7.69
CA GLY A 614 25.08 22.02 8.53
C GLY A 614 26.42 22.00 9.28
N TYR A 615 26.67 20.93 10.06
CA TYR A 615 27.93 20.71 10.75
C TYR A 615 28.40 19.25 10.55
N LYS A 616 29.69 19.08 10.20
CA LYS A 616 30.31 17.79 9.93
C LYS A 616 31.48 17.50 10.85
N ASN A 617 31.49 16.34 11.49
CA ASN A 617 32.68 15.79 12.12
C ASN A 617 33.72 15.37 11.05
N ALA A 618 35.02 15.50 11.34
CA ALA A 618 36.11 15.32 10.37
C ALA A 618 36.20 13.91 9.77
N SER A 619 35.69 12.88 10.41
CA SER A 619 35.90 11.48 10.03
C SER A 619 34.87 10.93 9.03
N SER A 620 33.73 11.59 8.77
CA SER A 620 32.77 11.10 7.79
C SER A 620 33.24 11.28 6.35
N VAL A 621 32.93 10.30 5.48
CA VAL A 621 33.30 10.28 4.07
C VAL A 621 32.05 10.55 3.22
N ILE A 622 32.06 11.67 2.47
CA ILE A 622 30.96 12.07 1.59
C ILE A 622 31.40 11.91 0.14
N THR A 623 30.69 11.10 -0.63
CA THR A 623 30.98 10.81 -2.05
C THR A 623 29.71 10.90 -2.90
N ASN A 624 29.86 11.25 -4.18
CA ASN A 624 28.78 11.37 -5.16
C ASN A 624 27.54 12.10 -4.60
N THR A 625 27.79 13.27 -4.00
CA THR A 625 26.78 14.05 -3.28
C THR A 625 26.67 15.44 -3.89
N TYR A 626 25.45 15.88 -4.16
CA TYR A 626 25.18 17.09 -4.90
C TYR A 626 24.11 17.95 -4.19
N TYR A 627 24.21 19.26 -4.35
CA TYR A 627 23.10 20.16 -4.09
C TYR A 627 22.94 21.13 -5.26
N ALA A 628 21.72 21.44 -5.58
CA ALA A 628 21.36 22.41 -6.61
C ALA A 628 20.30 23.35 -6.06
N VAL A 629 20.44 24.64 -6.34
CA VAL A 629 19.41 25.64 -6.08
C VAL A 629 18.98 26.14 -7.44
N PHE A 630 17.77 25.79 -7.84
CA PHE A 630 17.18 26.23 -9.11
C PHE A 630 16.55 27.63 -9.03
N ASP A 631 16.44 28.19 -7.82
CA ASP A 631 16.03 29.57 -7.55
C ASP A 631 17.20 30.44 -7.12
N ASN A 632 17.25 31.69 -7.64
CA ASN A 632 18.29 32.70 -7.41
C ASN A 632 18.38 33.25 -5.96
N THR A 633 18.11 32.46 -4.94
CA THR A 633 18.24 32.90 -3.55
C THR A 633 19.65 32.56 -3.04
N GLU A 634 20.51 33.56 -2.99
CA GLU A 634 21.96 33.50 -2.66
C GLU A 634 22.31 33.11 -1.21
N ASN A 635 21.55 32.31 -0.49
CA ASN A 635 21.75 32.15 0.95
C ASN A 635 22.23 30.75 1.41
N ILE A 636 22.93 30.00 0.58
CA ILE A 636 23.67 28.83 1.09
C ILE A 636 25.09 29.24 1.44
N LYS A 637 25.30 29.70 2.67
CA LYS A 637 26.64 29.94 3.25
C LYS A 637 27.08 28.69 3.99
N GLY A 638 27.77 27.79 3.31
CA GLY A 638 28.33 26.61 3.98
C GLY A 638 29.81 26.84 4.33
N THR A 639 30.21 26.49 5.54
CA THR A 639 31.61 26.32 5.91
C THR A 639 32.21 25.12 5.17
N ASN A 640 33.44 25.28 4.68
CA ASN A 640 34.26 24.34 3.89
C ASN A 640 34.07 22.85 4.20
N VAL A 641 33.20 22.20 3.49
CA VAL A 641 33.08 20.73 3.51
C VAL A 641 33.62 20.21 2.19
N THR A 642 34.74 19.48 2.24
CA THR A 642 35.31 18.80 1.09
C THR A 642 34.52 17.55 0.77
N GLY A 643 34.12 17.34 -0.47
CA GLY A 643 33.50 16.08 -0.93
C GLY A 643 32.14 16.18 -1.60
N TYR A 644 31.49 17.33 -1.63
CA TYR A 644 30.27 17.54 -2.43
C TYR A 644 30.46 18.64 -3.49
N LYS A 645 29.65 18.57 -4.52
CA LYS A 645 29.74 19.51 -5.63
C LYS A 645 28.54 20.44 -5.62
N LYS A 646 28.78 21.74 -5.58
CA LYS A 646 27.81 22.74 -6.02
C LYS A 646 27.76 22.66 -7.56
N LEU A 647 26.51 22.53 -8.08
CA LEU A 647 26.34 22.33 -9.51
C LEU A 647 26.18 23.64 -10.30
N ASP A 648 26.65 24.77 -9.77
CA ASP A 648 26.67 26.09 -10.43
C ASP A 648 28.05 26.75 -10.46
N GLY A 649 29.12 25.97 -10.59
CA GLY A 649 30.49 26.33 -10.26
C GLY A 649 31.22 27.37 -11.14
N ASP A 650 30.62 27.93 -12.19
CA ASP A 650 31.26 28.90 -13.10
C ASP A 650 30.36 29.98 -13.67
N GLY A 651 29.17 30.20 -13.01
CA GLY A 651 28.23 31.23 -13.45
C GLY A 651 27.32 30.78 -14.61
N THR A 652 27.35 29.53 -15.02
CA THR A 652 26.37 28.95 -15.92
C THR A 652 25.18 28.37 -15.11
N VAL A 653 23.96 28.74 -15.46
CA VAL A 653 22.73 28.15 -14.89
C VAL A 653 22.74 26.66 -15.22
N LEU A 654 22.87 25.80 -14.20
CA LEU A 654 22.83 24.37 -14.42
C LEU A 654 21.39 23.97 -14.82
N THR A 655 21.26 23.40 -16.00
CA THR A 655 19.98 22.82 -16.44
C THR A 655 19.70 21.54 -15.66
N LEU A 656 18.42 21.20 -15.51
CA LEU A 656 17.99 19.93 -14.90
C LEU A 656 18.62 18.72 -15.61
N ALA A 657 18.75 18.76 -16.93
CA ALA A 657 19.43 17.74 -17.72
C ALA A 657 20.92 17.60 -17.34
N GLY A 658 21.61 18.72 -17.13
CA GLY A 658 23.02 18.73 -16.69
C GLY A 658 23.18 18.13 -15.31
N PHE A 659 22.29 18.46 -14.38
CA PHE A 659 22.24 17.86 -13.05
C PHE A 659 22.05 16.35 -13.12
N ASN A 660 21.01 15.89 -13.83
CA ASN A 660 20.69 14.47 -13.98
C ASN A 660 21.84 13.67 -14.60
N THR A 661 22.54 14.25 -15.57
CA THR A 661 23.73 13.66 -16.20
C THR A 661 24.88 13.53 -15.21
N ALA A 662 25.18 14.58 -14.45
CA ALA A 662 26.27 14.61 -13.47
C ALA A 662 26.02 13.61 -12.33
N PHE A 663 24.78 13.59 -11.80
CA PHE A 663 24.39 12.68 -10.74
C PHE A 663 24.51 11.21 -11.18
N LYS A 664 23.92 10.86 -12.34
CA LYS A 664 23.97 9.51 -12.89
C LYS A 664 25.41 9.07 -13.20
N GLY A 665 26.24 9.97 -13.76
CA GLY A 665 27.64 9.69 -14.07
C GLY A 665 28.54 9.46 -12.84
N GLY A 666 28.10 9.95 -11.67
CA GLY A 666 28.79 9.72 -10.39
C GLY A 666 28.48 8.38 -9.74
N ILE A 667 27.42 7.67 -10.17
CA ILE A 667 27.05 6.37 -9.59
C ILE A 667 27.90 5.28 -10.22
N THR A 668 28.84 4.73 -9.45
CA THR A 668 29.85 3.80 -9.97
C THR A 668 29.48 2.33 -9.82
N LYS A 669 28.59 1.99 -8.86
CA LYS A 669 28.18 0.61 -8.59
C LYS A 669 26.92 0.24 -9.35
N PRO A 670 26.87 -0.93 -10.04
CA PRO A 670 25.70 -1.36 -10.80
C PRO A 670 24.43 -1.48 -9.96
N GLU A 671 24.53 -1.97 -8.72
CA GLU A 671 23.41 -2.07 -7.80
C GLU A 671 22.79 -0.70 -7.48
N ASP A 672 23.63 0.32 -7.27
CA ASP A 672 23.17 1.67 -7.00
C ASP A 672 22.59 2.33 -8.26
N GLN A 673 23.12 2.03 -9.46
CA GLN A 673 22.54 2.50 -10.73
C GLN A 673 21.09 1.99 -10.91
N ASN A 674 20.80 0.77 -10.45
CA ASN A 674 19.47 0.20 -10.49
C ASN A 674 18.51 0.80 -9.45
N ALA A 675 19.02 1.49 -8.45
CA ALA A 675 18.17 2.15 -7.44
C ALA A 675 17.47 3.41 -7.99
N TRP A 676 17.99 3.97 -9.09
CA TRP A 676 17.55 5.26 -9.59
C TRP A 676 16.88 5.18 -10.96
N LYS A 677 15.84 6.00 -11.14
CA LYS A 677 15.21 6.31 -12.41
C LYS A 677 15.45 7.77 -12.77
N VAL A 678 15.90 8.01 -14.01
CA VAL A 678 16.17 9.36 -14.53
C VAL A 678 15.35 9.57 -15.79
N TYR A 679 14.58 10.63 -15.85
CA TYR A 679 13.70 11.00 -16.95
C TYR A 679 14.22 12.27 -17.67
N GLY A 680 15.44 12.19 -18.21
CA GLY A 680 16.02 13.26 -19.02
C GLY A 680 16.08 14.60 -18.29
N ASP A 681 15.38 15.60 -18.81
CA ASP A 681 15.31 16.97 -18.31
C ASP A 681 13.96 17.33 -17.65
N HIS A 682 13.16 16.33 -17.29
CA HIS A 682 11.80 16.56 -16.79
C HIS A 682 11.70 16.64 -15.26
N VAL A 683 12.36 15.72 -14.55
CA VAL A 683 12.36 15.66 -13.09
C VAL A 683 13.76 15.30 -12.58
N THR A 684 14.04 15.60 -11.31
CA THR A 684 15.25 15.11 -10.62
C THR A 684 15.26 13.58 -10.54
N PRO A 685 16.41 12.91 -10.31
CA PRO A 685 16.47 11.46 -10.20
C PRO A 685 15.50 10.91 -9.13
N LEU A 686 14.77 9.87 -9.45
CA LEU A 686 13.77 9.26 -8.59
C LEU A 686 14.26 7.91 -8.05
N LEU A 687 13.89 7.56 -6.82
CA LEU A 687 14.14 6.23 -6.26
C LEU A 687 13.16 5.22 -6.87
N LYS A 688 13.72 4.30 -7.65
CA LYS A 688 12.96 3.33 -8.45
C LYS A 688 12.11 2.37 -7.63
N TYR A 689 12.50 2.09 -6.39
CA TYR A 689 11.78 1.16 -5.52
C TYR A 689 10.30 1.53 -5.35
N TRP A 690 10.00 2.82 -5.26
CA TRP A 690 8.64 3.33 -5.04
C TRP A 690 7.82 3.48 -6.32
N LEU A 691 8.44 3.36 -7.48
CA LEU A 691 7.78 3.53 -8.77
C LEU A 691 7.06 2.23 -9.18
N LYS A 692 5.83 2.35 -9.68
CA LYS A 692 5.07 1.23 -10.23
C LYS A 692 5.59 0.88 -11.62
N PRO A 693 5.93 -0.37 -11.93
CA PRO A 693 6.39 -0.72 -13.27
C PRO A 693 5.24 -0.59 -14.27
N VAL A 694 5.48 0.11 -15.38
CA VAL A 694 4.54 0.23 -16.49
C VAL A 694 5.27 0.10 -17.80
N THR A 695 4.72 -0.72 -18.73
CA THR A 695 5.19 -0.79 -20.10
C THR A 695 4.26 0.02 -21.00
N VAL A 696 4.83 0.92 -21.76
CA VAL A 696 4.11 1.80 -22.70
C VAL A 696 4.44 1.37 -24.12
N THR A 697 3.41 1.12 -24.92
CA THR A 697 3.50 0.81 -26.35
C THR A 697 2.85 1.96 -27.13
N ALA A 698 3.56 2.51 -28.11
CA ALA A 698 3.02 3.54 -28.99
C ALA A 698 2.70 2.97 -30.38
N HIS A 699 1.55 3.34 -30.88
CA HIS A 699 1.13 2.95 -32.23
C HIS A 699 1.36 4.13 -33.20
N ASN A 700 2.53 4.15 -33.84
CA ASN A 700 2.95 5.03 -34.97
C ASN A 700 2.58 6.53 -34.85
N GLY A 701 3.55 7.38 -34.58
CA GLY A 701 3.45 8.82 -34.66
C GLY A 701 4.40 9.43 -35.66
N GLU A 702 4.06 9.42 -36.96
CA GLU A 702 4.74 10.21 -37.96
C GLU A 702 3.98 11.51 -38.19
N TYR A 703 4.68 12.63 -38.01
CA TYR A 703 4.15 13.98 -38.23
C TYR A 703 4.98 14.67 -39.30
N THR A 704 4.40 15.63 -40.00
CA THR A 704 5.16 16.53 -40.86
C THR A 704 5.41 17.84 -40.16
N TYR A 705 6.59 18.40 -40.29
CA TYR A 705 6.95 19.69 -39.68
C TYR A 705 5.94 20.77 -40.06
N THR A 706 5.40 21.46 -39.03
CA THR A 706 4.42 22.53 -39.22
C THR A 706 4.90 23.87 -38.70
N GLY A 707 6.12 23.93 -38.12
CA GLY A 707 6.64 25.10 -37.42
C GLY A 707 5.98 25.33 -36.06
N GLN A 708 5.05 24.49 -35.67
CA GLN A 708 4.41 24.48 -34.35
C GLN A 708 4.89 23.29 -33.54
N ALA A 709 4.71 23.37 -32.21
CA ALA A 709 5.02 22.27 -31.33
C ALA A 709 4.07 21.07 -31.60
N GLN A 710 4.64 19.90 -31.82
CA GLN A 710 3.94 18.65 -32.09
C GLN A 710 4.35 17.61 -31.05
N GLY A 711 3.40 16.78 -30.58
CA GLY A 711 3.62 15.80 -29.54
C GLY A 711 2.99 14.46 -29.83
N VAL A 712 3.28 13.47 -29.01
CA VAL A 712 2.63 12.16 -29.11
C VAL A 712 1.15 12.29 -28.74
N ASP A 713 0.30 11.72 -29.57
CA ASP A 713 -1.13 11.62 -29.29
C ASP A 713 -1.37 10.55 -28.22
N SER A 714 -1.89 10.96 -27.05
CA SER A 714 -2.16 10.03 -25.95
C SER A 714 -3.13 8.90 -26.32
N SER A 715 -4.02 9.13 -27.30
CA SER A 715 -4.94 8.10 -27.79
C SER A 715 -4.25 6.96 -28.56
N LYS A 716 -2.99 7.15 -28.92
CA LYS A 716 -2.14 6.17 -29.62
C LYS A 716 -1.18 5.44 -28.70
N LEU A 717 -1.28 5.67 -27.38
CA LEU A 717 -0.51 4.94 -26.38
C LEU A 717 -1.37 3.83 -25.79
N THR A 718 -0.78 2.65 -25.61
CA THR A 718 -1.36 1.56 -24.84
C THR A 718 -0.45 1.23 -23.65
N TYR A 719 -1.05 0.78 -22.56
CA TYR A 719 -0.37 0.49 -21.31
C TYR A 719 -0.67 -0.94 -20.87
N ASN A 720 0.27 -1.61 -20.26
CA ASN A 720 0.06 -2.95 -19.70
C ASN A 720 -0.68 -2.95 -18.35
N GLY A 721 -1.40 -1.89 -18.04
CA GLY A 721 -2.19 -1.72 -16.81
C GLY A 721 -2.88 -0.36 -16.76
N ALA A 722 -3.71 -0.13 -15.77
CA ALA A 722 -4.31 1.18 -15.52
C ALA A 722 -3.24 2.19 -15.11
N VAL A 723 -3.27 3.37 -15.69
CA VAL A 723 -2.38 4.49 -15.38
C VAL A 723 -3.19 5.68 -14.86
N ASP A 724 -2.59 6.46 -14.00
CA ASP A 724 -3.15 7.66 -13.40
C ASP A 724 -2.40 8.94 -13.86
N GLN A 725 -2.76 10.07 -13.30
CA GLN A 725 -2.18 11.39 -13.60
C GLN A 725 -0.66 11.51 -13.30
N ASN A 726 -0.07 10.55 -12.58
CA ASN A 726 1.36 10.55 -12.28
C ASN A 726 2.21 10.05 -13.46
N LEU A 727 1.59 9.44 -14.49
CA LEU A 727 2.22 9.20 -15.77
C LEU A 727 1.99 10.42 -16.65
N ILE A 728 3.06 11.18 -16.91
CA ILE A 728 2.97 12.48 -17.56
C ILE A 728 3.50 12.34 -18.97
N LEU A 729 2.65 12.70 -19.94
CA LEU A 729 3.04 12.90 -21.32
C LEU A 729 3.31 14.39 -21.52
N SER A 730 4.57 14.74 -21.61
CA SER A 730 4.98 16.12 -21.91
C SER A 730 6.06 16.11 -22.98
N GLY A 731 6.20 17.20 -23.61
CA GLY A 731 7.25 17.39 -24.58
C GLY A 731 6.71 17.33 -25.99
N THR A 732 6.23 18.48 -26.40
CA THR A 732 6.12 18.79 -27.79
C THR A 732 7.52 19.13 -28.34
N LYS A 733 7.80 18.69 -29.56
CA LYS A 733 9.01 19.01 -30.31
C LYS A 733 8.61 19.87 -31.52
N THR A 734 9.42 20.86 -31.82
CA THR A 734 9.12 21.77 -32.93
C THR A 734 9.93 21.43 -34.16
N ASN A 735 11.13 20.91 -33.98
CA ASN A 735 12.05 20.65 -35.09
C ASN A 735 11.82 19.28 -35.74
N ALA A 736 12.09 19.15 -37.01
CA ALA A 736 12.14 17.85 -37.70
C ALA A 736 13.25 16.96 -37.11
N GLY A 737 12.89 15.72 -36.76
CA GLY A 737 13.81 14.78 -36.13
C GLY A 737 13.11 13.51 -35.71
N SER A 738 13.88 12.54 -35.21
CA SER A 738 13.37 11.34 -34.55
C SER A 738 13.60 11.48 -33.04
N TYR A 739 12.56 11.28 -32.27
CA TYR A 739 12.56 11.48 -30.81
C TYR A 739 12.09 10.20 -30.14
N GLY A 740 12.82 9.76 -29.11
CA GLY A 740 12.43 8.61 -28.31
C GLY A 740 11.18 8.93 -27.45
N LEU A 741 10.30 7.94 -27.25
CA LEU A 741 9.20 8.10 -26.30
C LEU A 741 9.69 8.39 -24.87
N SER A 742 10.88 7.92 -24.51
CA SER A 742 11.58 8.26 -23.26
C SER A 742 11.84 9.76 -23.10
N ASP A 743 11.84 10.53 -24.19
CA ASP A 743 12.08 11.97 -24.17
C ASP A 743 10.82 12.80 -23.91
N VAL A 744 9.67 12.17 -23.93
CA VAL A 744 8.37 12.81 -23.78
C VAL A 744 7.49 12.18 -22.68
N LEU A 745 7.87 11.02 -22.16
CA LEU A 745 7.18 10.35 -21.09
C LEU A 745 8.02 10.37 -19.80
N TYR A 746 7.43 10.86 -18.73
CA TYR A 746 8.06 10.85 -17.41
C TYR A 746 7.03 10.64 -16.29
N SER A 747 7.51 10.47 -15.10
CA SER A 747 6.68 10.29 -13.91
C SER A 747 7.23 11.07 -12.73
N THR A 748 6.39 11.29 -11.73
CA THR A 748 6.79 11.75 -10.39
C THR A 748 7.22 10.59 -9.51
N GLN A 749 7.71 10.86 -8.30
CA GLN A 749 8.13 9.81 -7.35
C GLN A 749 6.97 8.89 -6.91
N ASP A 750 5.74 9.39 -6.94
CA ASP A 750 4.54 8.60 -6.59
C ASP A 750 3.95 7.81 -7.78
N GLY A 751 4.62 7.83 -8.92
CA GLY A 751 4.10 7.27 -10.15
C GLY A 751 4.84 6.02 -10.64
N TYR A 752 5.48 6.09 -11.83
CA TYR A 752 5.82 4.92 -12.61
C TYR A 752 7.31 4.77 -12.95
N ASP A 753 7.81 3.54 -12.94
CA ASP A 753 9.02 3.12 -13.64
C ASP A 753 8.61 2.74 -15.07
N ILE A 754 8.69 3.72 -15.97
CA ILE A 754 8.22 3.57 -17.34
C ILE A 754 9.24 2.77 -18.14
N THR A 755 8.80 1.71 -18.77
CA THR A 755 9.52 0.98 -19.81
C THR A 755 8.79 1.18 -21.14
N VAL A 756 9.51 1.59 -22.17
CA VAL A 756 8.98 1.71 -23.55
C VAL A 756 9.24 0.40 -24.27
N ASP A 757 8.19 -0.16 -24.90
CA ASP A 757 8.32 -1.37 -25.71
C ASP A 757 9.25 -1.11 -26.90
N ARG A 758 10.31 -1.90 -27.02
CA ARG A 758 11.35 -1.76 -28.07
C ARG A 758 10.86 -2.07 -29.49
N GLY A 759 9.66 -2.63 -29.65
CA GLY A 759 9.02 -2.86 -30.94
C GLY A 759 8.41 -1.60 -31.55
N VAL A 760 8.42 -0.49 -30.83
CA VAL A 760 7.76 0.77 -31.22
C VAL A 760 8.76 1.69 -31.90
N LYS A 761 8.32 2.30 -33.00
CA LYS A 761 9.07 3.36 -33.67
C LYS A 761 9.04 4.64 -32.85
N ASP A 762 10.17 5.35 -32.87
CA ASP A 762 10.29 6.69 -32.32
C ASP A 762 9.21 7.64 -32.88
N PHE A 763 8.85 8.65 -32.10
CA PHE A 763 8.09 9.79 -32.55
C PHE A 763 8.88 10.58 -33.60
N VAL A 764 8.38 10.71 -34.82
CA VAL A 764 9.13 11.31 -35.94
C VAL A 764 8.38 12.54 -36.46
N ILE A 765 9.08 13.67 -36.47
CA ILE A 765 8.65 14.85 -37.26
C ILE A 765 9.46 14.86 -38.53
N LYS A 766 8.81 14.55 -39.65
CA LYS A 766 9.39 14.59 -40.99
C LYS A 766 9.61 16.05 -41.42
N LYS A 767 10.61 16.29 -42.25
CA LYS A 767 10.81 17.63 -42.84
C LYS A 767 9.60 17.96 -43.75
N ALA A 768 9.19 19.23 -43.68
CA ALA A 768 8.23 19.75 -44.65
C ALA A 768 8.90 19.99 -46.01
N GLU A 769 8.11 19.92 -47.05
CA GLU A 769 8.64 20.25 -48.38
C GLU A 769 8.84 21.77 -48.52
N LEU A 770 9.97 22.12 -49.06
CA LEU A 770 10.36 23.50 -49.36
C LEU A 770 10.63 23.61 -50.88
N THR A 771 9.96 24.52 -51.50
CA THR A 771 10.13 24.77 -52.92
C THR A 771 10.83 26.11 -53.13
N LEU A 772 11.91 26.07 -53.85
CA LEU A 772 12.65 27.23 -54.35
C LEU A 772 12.33 27.46 -55.82
N GLN A 773 11.79 28.58 -56.14
CA GLN A 773 11.51 28.98 -57.51
C GLN A 773 12.40 30.14 -57.89
N ALA A 774 13.29 29.91 -58.85
CA ALA A 774 14.11 31.00 -59.38
C ALA A 774 13.23 32.05 -60.09
N ASN A 775 13.48 33.29 -59.78
CA ASN A 775 12.80 34.38 -60.45
C ASN A 775 13.43 34.57 -61.86
N GLY A 776 12.63 34.40 -62.86
CA GLY A 776 13.07 34.60 -64.25
C GLY A 776 13.39 36.09 -64.56
N GLY A 777 14.30 36.30 -65.50
CA GLY A 777 14.61 37.63 -66.00
C GLY A 777 15.48 37.58 -67.25
N SER A 778 15.64 38.68 -67.85
CA SER A 778 16.52 38.86 -69.00
C SER A 778 17.55 39.95 -68.73
N ILE A 779 18.69 39.82 -69.29
CA ILE A 779 19.80 40.78 -69.25
C ILE A 779 20.34 40.94 -70.65
N THR A 780 20.64 42.18 -71.04
CA THR A 780 21.23 42.47 -72.34
C THR A 780 22.78 42.42 -72.25
N TYR A 781 23.35 41.94 -73.28
CA TYR A 781 24.83 41.91 -73.35
C TYR A 781 25.44 43.29 -73.14
N GLY A 782 26.29 43.43 -72.14
CA GLY A 782 26.90 44.68 -71.72
C GLY A 782 26.30 45.37 -70.52
N ASP A 783 25.15 44.86 -69.98
CA ASP A 783 24.54 45.35 -68.75
C ASP A 783 25.33 44.85 -67.52
N ALA A 784 25.21 45.57 -66.41
CA ALA A 784 25.72 45.14 -65.13
C ALA A 784 25.04 43.82 -64.70
N LYS A 785 25.79 42.92 -64.00
CA LYS A 785 25.26 41.67 -63.45
C LYS A 785 24.03 41.97 -62.63
N LYS A 786 22.94 41.31 -62.97
CA LYS A 786 21.64 41.41 -62.26
C LYS A 786 21.40 40.15 -61.46
N ASP A 787 21.09 40.30 -60.20
CA ASP A 787 20.64 39.21 -59.36
C ASP A 787 19.10 39.05 -59.52
N PHE A 788 18.63 37.94 -60.04
CA PHE A 788 17.22 37.66 -60.25
C PHE A 788 16.49 37.14 -59.00
N GLY A 789 17.24 36.83 -57.98
CA GLY A 789 16.68 36.31 -56.75
C GLY A 789 15.89 35.00 -56.93
N TYR A 790 15.22 34.62 -55.89
CA TYR A 790 14.35 33.41 -55.85
C TYR A 790 13.15 33.67 -54.93
N THR A 791 12.07 32.93 -55.16
CA THR A 791 10.92 32.88 -54.26
C THR A 791 10.95 31.55 -53.50
N VAL A 792 10.77 31.63 -52.18
CA VAL A 792 10.71 30.47 -51.32
C VAL A 792 9.25 30.21 -50.92
N ASN A 793 8.76 29.02 -51.21
CA ASN A 793 7.44 28.55 -50.83
C ASN A 793 7.56 27.35 -49.88
N GLY A 794 6.76 27.33 -48.82
CA GLY A 794 6.77 26.21 -47.88
C GLY A 794 7.44 26.51 -46.50
N LEU A 795 7.89 27.77 -46.28
CA LEU A 795 8.36 28.18 -44.97
C LEU A 795 7.19 28.21 -43.95
N LEU A 796 7.34 27.50 -42.86
CA LEU A 796 6.29 27.30 -41.82
C LEU A 796 6.73 27.85 -40.46
N GLY A 797 5.79 28.33 -39.70
CA GLY A 797 5.98 28.77 -38.30
C GLY A 797 7.05 29.85 -38.15
N ALA A 798 8.01 29.62 -37.25
CA ALA A 798 9.12 30.54 -36.96
C ALA A 798 10.15 30.70 -38.09
N ASP A 799 10.05 29.90 -39.17
CA ASP A 799 10.92 30.00 -40.33
C ASP A 799 10.37 30.94 -41.38
N GLN A 800 9.11 31.38 -41.24
CA GLN A 800 8.51 32.39 -42.15
C GLN A 800 9.31 33.69 -42.06
N GLY A 801 9.71 34.20 -43.21
CA GLY A 801 10.48 35.43 -43.31
C GLY A 801 11.99 35.28 -43.14
N LYS A 802 12.52 34.09 -42.91
CA LYS A 802 13.97 33.83 -42.93
C LYS A 802 14.48 33.77 -44.39
N ASN A 803 15.61 34.40 -44.65
CA ASN A 803 16.37 34.22 -45.89
C ASN A 803 17.15 32.89 -45.85
N LEU A 804 17.09 32.14 -46.93
CA LEU A 804 17.85 30.90 -47.07
C LEU A 804 19.29 31.18 -47.43
#